data_5ec842a84fd76b815b8b12b2fa201fa3
#
_entry.id   5ec842a84fd76b815b8b12b2fa201fa3
#
_cell.length_a   1.000
_cell.length_b   1.000
_cell.length_c   1.000
_cell.angle_alpha   90.00
_cell.angle_beta   90.00
_cell.angle_gamma   90.00
#
_symmetry.space_group_name_H-M   'P 1'
#
loop_
_entity.id
_entity.type
_entity.pdbx_description
1 polymer ?
#
loop_
_entity_poly.entity_id
_entity_poly.type
_entity_poly.pdbx_seq_one_letter_code
_entity_poly.pdbx_strand_id
1 'polypeptide(L)'
;MVMQNVKGRAALACAGRSGQRGRQSACATRPAVHGLETAAGRKFPNTLPSGVALARRQIRIRGVVQGVGFRPFVHNLARRMGLAGYVLNSSAGVVAEVEGPPDLLDRFVACVRGEAPPLARIEELLVAEIPPLGERDFTIRESQAQAGEFVLVSPDVATCPDCYRDFTDPANRRYGYAFTNCTNCGPRYTIIRDIPYDRPNTTMAGFRMCAACQAEYDDPANRRFHAQPNACPECGPQTSAPIAEAQRRLSAGAIVAIRGLGGFHLACDPRNHAAVRLLRERKRRSDKPFALMARDLDAVEAFCAVSDDDRHALTSPRRPIVILPRRGDSGISPAVAPGNDTIGVMLPYTPLHHLLFTGAPYDALVMTSGNQSEEPIVTSNDEALDRLRPLADWFLLHNREIYMRADDSVVRTFEGVERVLRRSRGFVPQAIDLGMEVAEILACGGELKNTFCLSKGRYAVLSQHIGDMENYETLVFFEETLANLKKLFRVEPRAVAHDLHPGYLSTQYALRVPDLEKIGVQHHHAHIASCMAENSLRGKVIGVALDGTGYGTDGQIWGGEFLVADYGGFERRAHLRYVPLAGGDAAVRQPWRPALAYLADSFGAGAEFPELAIWREIPENQRKLVRGMIAQRVNTIDTSSCGRLFDAVAAIVGLRQQINFEGQAAIELETIAADGVADGYPFALEADSVDFRPAIERIVAEVRAGMPAPVIAARFHNTVAEAIVEVCRRLHAQEKLNRVCLSGGTFQNMKLLARALAGLRRLDFKVFIHAQVPPNDGGIALGQAVIATEILRRG
;
A
#
# COMPACT_ATOMS: atom_id res chain seq x y z
N MET A 1 3.12 -51.96 28.36
CA MET A 1 4.18 -52.88 28.76
C MET A 1 5.49 -52.18 28.51
N VAL A 2 6.05 -51.63 29.58
CA VAL A 2 7.45 -51.61 30.02
C VAL A 2 8.38 -50.78 29.14
N MET A 3 8.71 -49.49 29.51
CA MET A 3 9.84 -49.08 30.39
C MET A 3 11.22 -49.45 29.81
N GLN A 4 12.24 -48.63 29.69
CA GLN A 4 12.91 -47.65 30.52
C GLN A 4 14.11 -47.05 29.79
N ASN A 5 14.34 -45.73 29.92
CA ASN A 5 15.53 -45.08 30.51
C ASN A 5 16.95 -45.58 30.16
N VAL A 6 17.83 -44.67 29.80
CA VAL A 6 19.07 -44.35 30.59
C VAL A 6 19.76 -43.08 30.09
N LYS A 7 20.22 -42.28 31.05
CA LYS A 7 21.04 -41.06 30.99
C LYS A 7 22.52 -41.35 30.69
N GLY A 8 23.24 -40.39 30.15
CA GLY A 8 24.70 -40.39 30.15
C GLY A 8 25.32 -39.03 29.79
N ARG A 9 25.81 -38.31 30.80
CA ARG A 9 26.67 -37.12 30.70
C ARG A 9 28.09 -37.51 30.26
N ALA A 10 28.80 -36.60 29.58
CA ALA A 10 30.10 -36.14 30.02
C ALA A 10 30.66 -35.02 29.13
N ALA A 11 31.24 -34.05 29.80
CA ALA A 11 31.97 -32.91 29.27
C ALA A 11 33.49 -33.23 29.16
N LEU A 12 34.20 -32.39 28.39
CA LEU A 12 35.58 -31.86 28.55
C LEU A 12 36.08 -31.37 27.20
N ALA A 13 36.32 -30.14 26.96
CA ALA A 13 37.36 -29.18 27.40
C ALA A 13 38.59 -29.16 26.48
N CYS A 14 38.88 -27.97 26.06
CA CYS A 14 40.20 -27.32 25.81
C CYS A 14 40.88 -27.33 24.46
N ALA A 15 40.97 -26.15 23.96
CA ALA A 15 42.16 -25.36 23.59
C ALA A 15 42.73 -25.43 22.17
N GLY A 16 42.80 -24.26 21.51
CA GLY A 16 44.01 -23.82 20.94
C GLY A 16 44.02 -23.11 19.60
N ARG A 17 44.01 -21.77 19.65
CA ARG A 17 44.82 -20.80 18.87
C ARG A 17 44.69 -20.57 17.36
N SER A 18 44.49 -19.25 17.10
CA SER A 18 45.08 -18.38 16.03
C SER A 18 44.41 -18.50 14.67
N GLY A 19 43.78 -17.48 14.14
CA GLY A 19 44.20 -16.16 13.85
C GLY A 19 44.01 -15.87 12.36
N GLN A 20 43.09 -15.02 11.96
CA GLN A 20 43.33 -13.99 10.96
C GLN A 20 42.05 -13.20 10.65
N ARG A 21 42.29 -11.93 10.41
CA ARG A 21 41.37 -10.81 10.30
C ARG A 21 40.51 -10.87 9.02
N GLY A 22 39.22 -10.80 9.15
CA GLY A 22 38.29 -10.46 8.09
C GLY A 22 37.41 -9.31 8.54
N ARG A 23 37.45 -8.19 7.84
CA ARG A 23 36.65 -6.99 8.10
C ARG A 23 35.17 -7.30 7.91
N GLN A 24 34.40 -7.28 8.99
CA GLN A 24 32.95 -7.20 8.96
C GLN A 24 32.54 -5.74 9.04
N SER A 25 31.79 -5.28 8.05
CA SER A 25 31.09 -4.00 8.06
C SER A 25 29.95 -4.11 9.09
N ALA A 26 30.06 -3.37 10.17
CA ALA A 26 29.06 -3.30 11.23
C ALA A 26 27.84 -2.48 10.73
N CYS A 27 26.71 -3.12 10.59
CA CYS A 27 25.42 -2.48 10.58
C CYS A 27 25.09 -2.07 12.02
N ALA A 28 25.01 -0.76 12.28
CA ALA A 28 24.81 -0.21 13.61
C ALA A 28 23.37 -0.46 14.07
N THR A 29 23.15 -1.44 14.92
CA THR A 29 21.97 -1.56 15.76
C THR A 29 22.00 -0.46 16.83
N ARG A 30 20.99 0.40 16.85
CA ARG A 30 20.78 1.38 17.93
C ARG A 30 20.50 0.62 19.23
N PRO A 31 21.18 0.95 20.35
CA PRO A 31 20.90 0.33 21.63
C PRO A 31 19.55 0.80 22.18
N ALA A 32 18.81 -0.12 22.79
CA ALA A 32 17.63 0.16 23.59
C ALA A 32 17.99 1.11 24.74
N VAL A 33 17.30 2.23 24.82
CA VAL A 33 17.45 3.21 25.91
C VAL A 33 16.75 2.65 27.14
N HIS A 34 17.51 1.97 28.01
CA HIS A 34 17.14 1.81 29.40
C HIS A 34 17.63 3.02 30.21
N GLY A 35 16.70 3.68 30.89
CA GLY A 35 16.92 4.46 32.09
C GLY A 35 17.94 5.60 31.99
N LEU A 36 17.52 6.76 31.43
CA LEU A 36 18.12 8.01 31.82
C LEU A 36 17.21 8.63 32.90
N GLU A 37 17.70 8.59 34.13
CA GLU A 37 17.15 9.40 35.20
C GLU A 37 17.08 10.85 34.75
N THR A 38 15.88 11.41 34.80
CA THR A 38 15.60 12.80 34.55
C THR A 38 16.40 13.66 35.55
N ALA A 39 17.40 14.34 35.04
CA ALA A 39 17.97 15.50 35.77
C ALA A 39 16.88 16.57 35.82
N ALA A 40 15.93 16.37 36.73
CA ALA A 40 14.94 17.36 37.09
C ALA A 40 15.65 18.56 37.77
N GLY A 41 15.46 19.75 37.18
CA GLY A 41 15.60 20.97 37.95
C GLY A 41 16.81 21.86 37.75
N ARG A 42 17.16 22.20 36.51
CA ARG A 42 17.78 23.51 36.28
C ARG A 42 16.81 24.42 35.53
N LYS A 43 16.04 25.22 36.27
CA LYS A 43 15.38 26.39 35.68
C LYS A 43 16.49 27.31 35.21
N PHE A 44 16.59 27.56 33.91
CA PHE A 44 17.40 28.65 33.39
C PHE A 44 16.81 29.95 33.90
N PRO A 45 17.64 30.94 34.31
CA PRO A 45 17.13 32.21 34.83
C PRO A 45 16.35 32.93 33.74
N ASN A 46 15.16 33.45 34.09
CA ASN A 46 14.26 34.24 33.24
C ASN A 46 14.81 35.61 32.82
N THR A 47 16.09 35.88 33.03
CA THR A 47 16.76 37.15 32.68
C THR A 47 18.09 36.84 32.00
N LEU A 48 18.19 37.17 30.73
CA LEU A 48 19.46 37.18 30.04
C LEU A 48 20.41 38.17 30.71
N PRO A 49 21.71 37.80 30.90
CA PRO A 49 22.70 38.77 31.43
C PRO A 49 22.77 39.98 30.50
N SER A 50 22.75 41.17 31.09
CA SER A 50 22.96 42.43 30.37
C SER A 50 24.35 42.42 29.72
N GLY A 51 24.39 42.47 28.37
CA GLY A 51 25.64 42.56 27.61
C GLY A 51 25.92 41.42 26.62
N VAL A 52 25.05 40.40 26.51
CA VAL A 52 25.21 39.38 25.47
C VAL A 52 24.63 39.88 24.15
N ALA A 53 25.42 39.84 23.07
CA ALA A 53 24.93 40.16 21.72
C ALA A 53 23.79 39.20 21.33
N LEU A 54 22.60 39.73 21.08
CA LEU A 54 21.47 38.99 20.61
C LEU A 54 21.54 38.85 19.09
N ALA A 55 21.31 37.67 18.60
CA ALA A 55 21.09 37.38 17.18
C ALA A 55 19.64 36.91 16.98
N ARG A 56 19.13 37.06 15.79
CA ARG A 56 17.83 36.51 15.38
C ARG A 56 17.98 35.72 14.10
N ARG A 57 17.31 34.54 14.06
CA ARG A 57 17.31 33.70 12.89
C ARG A 57 15.89 33.37 12.45
N GLN A 58 15.67 33.45 11.17
CA GLN A 58 14.49 32.85 10.53
C GLN A 58 14.82 31.44 10.09
N ILE A 59 14.03 30.48 10.53
CA ILE A 59 14.19 29.07 10.25
C ILE A 59 12.96 28.59 9.45
N ARG A 60 13.17 28.20 8.20
CA ARG A 60 12.14 27.64 7.34
C ARG A 60 12.31 26.13 7.28
N ILE A 61 11.26 25.38 7.61
CA ILE A 61 11.29 23.94 7.75
C ILE A 61 10.24 23.35 6.82
N ARG A 62 10.70 22.53 5.85
CA ARG A 62 9.86 21.82 4.89
C ARG A 62 9.88 20.32 5.18
N GLY A 63 8.81 19.61 4.73
CA GLY A 63 8.61 18.20 4.96
C GLY A 63 7.25 17.91 5.58
N VAL A 64 7.09 16.73 6.20
CA VAL A 64 5.90 16.39 7.00
C VAL A 64 6.03 17.03 8.37
N VAL A 65 5.64 18.30 8.47
CA VAL A 65 5.82 19.15 9.69
C VAL A 65 4.51 19.80 10.15
N GLN A 66 3.38 19.50 9.49
CA GLN A 66 2.06 19.94 9.92
C GLN A 66 1.19 18.75 10.33
N GLY A 67 0.32 18.93 11.31
CA GLY A 67 -0.51 17.86 11.85
C GLY A 67 0.22 16.81 12.68
N VAL A 68 1.50 17.00 12.98
CA VAL A 68 2.39 16.07 13.70
C VAL A 68 2.94 16.62 15.02
N GLY A 69 2.33 17.69 15.56
CA GLY A 69 2.77 18.32 16.81
C GLY A 69 4.04 19.17 16.69
N PHE A 70 4.42 19.56 15.47
CA PHE A 70 5.70 20.24 15.23
C PHE A 70 5.73 21.68 15.81
N ARG A 71 4.68 22.49 15.63
CA ARG A 71 4.57 23.82 16.25
C ARG A 71 4.67 23.77 17.78
N PRO A 72 3.88 22.92 18.49
CA PRO A 72 4.05 22.65 19.91
C PRO A 72 5.48 22.28 20.31
N PHE A 73 6.11 21.41 19.55
CA PHE A 73 7.50 21.00 19.81
C PHE A 73 8.48 22.17 19.72
N VAL A 74 8.44 22.95 18.63
CA VAL A 74 9.31 24.13 18.44
C VAL A 74 9.10 25.16 19.54
N HIS A 75 7.84 25.44 19.90
CA HIS A 75 7.49 26.34 20.97
C HIS A 75 8.06 25.89 22.32
N ASN A 76 7.85 24.62 22.70
CA ASN A 76 8.34 24.08 23.96
C ASN A 76 9.88 24.00 24.01
N LEU A 77 10.52 23.67 22.88
CA LEU A 77 11.98 23.68 22.75
C LEU A 77 12.55 25.08 22.98
N ALA A 78 12.00 26.10 22.29
CA ALA A 78 12.43 27.49 22.44
C ALA A 78 12.26 27.99 23.88
N ARG A 79 11.12 27.75 24.52
CA ARG A 79 10.87 28.10 25.92
C ARG A 79 11.82 27.37 26.90
N ARG A 80 12.07 26.06 26.67
CA ARG A 80 13.03 25.27 27.45
C ARG A 80 14.45 25.87 27.41
N MET A 81 14.82 26.47 26.26
CA MET A 81 16.12 27.06 26.03
C MET A 81 16.16 28.58 26.37
N GLY A 82 15.04 29.19 26.81
CA GLY A 82 14.98 30.60 27.14
C GLY A 82 15.12 31.52 25.92
N LEU A 83 14.70 31.07 24.75
CA LEU A 83 14.71 31.83 23.50
C LEU A 83 13.39 32.55 23.28
N ALA A 84 13.41 33.72 22.64
CA ALA A 84 12.25 34.51 22.28
C ALA A 84 11.92 34.39 20.80
N GLY A 85 10.72 34.82 20.37
CA GLY A 85 10.29 34.79 18.98
C GLY A 85 8.94 34.14 18.75
N TYR A 86 8.79 33.50 17.63
CA TYR A 86 7.54 32.82 17.28
C TYR A 86 7.72 31.65 16.34
N VAL A 87 6.67 30.80 16.26
CA VAL A 87 6.52 29.76 15.26
C VAL A 87 5.12 29.86 14.66
N LEU A 88 5.01 29.61 13.34
CA LEU A 88 3.74 29.53 12.62
C LEU A 88 3.78 28.45 11.53
N ASN A 89 2.60 27.98 11.12
CA ASN A 89 2.46 27.22 9.89
C ASN A 89 2.33 28.17 8.68
N SER A 90 2.96 27.81 7.59
CA SER A 90 2.72 28.43 6.28
C SER A 90 2.32 27.37 5.27
N SER A 91 1.83 27.77 4.11
CA SER A 91 1.58 26.82 3.01
C SER A 91 2.84 26.10 2.54
N ALA A 92 4.04 26.62 2.89
CA ALA A 92 5.34 26.04 2.53
C ALA A 92 5.93 25.10 3.61
N GLY A 93 5.32 25.02 4.79
CA GLY A 93 5.85 24.25 5.90
C GLY A 93 5.68 24.96 7.25
N VAL A 94 6.73 24.98 8.06
CA VAL A 94 6.80 25.71 9.34
C VAL A 94 7.85 26.81 9.24
N VAL A 95 7.50 28.01 9.71
CA VAL A 95 8.43 29.12 9.87
C VAL A 95 8.58 29.44 11.35
N ALA A 96 9.82 29.50 11.83
CA ALA A 96 10.14 29.97 13.16
C ALA A 96 11.13 31.13 13.06
N GLU A 97 10.87 32.20 13.79
CA GLU A 97 11.88 33.23 14.02
C GLU A 97 12.28 33.19 15.50
N VAL A 98 13.56 33.06 15.73
CA VAL A 98 14.11 32.78 17.07
C VAL A 98 15.21 33.76 17.38
N GLU A 99 15.12 34.36 18.56
CA GLU A 99 16.03 35.42 19.05
C GLU A 99 16.70 34.98 20.37
N GLY A 100 18.02 35.16 20.45
CA GLY A 100 18.81 34.79 21.62
C GLY A 100 20.33 34.81 21.37
N PRO A 101 21.15 34.31 22.29
CA PRO A 101 22.58 34.17 22.11
C PRO A 101 22.91 33.24 20.93
N PRO A 102 23.91 33.56 20.07
CA PRO A 102 24.24 32.80 18.87
C PRO A 102 24.49 31.30 19.11
N ASP A 103 25.18 30.94 20.18
CA ASP A 103 25.47 29.54 20.55
C ASP A 103 24.21 28.76 20.93
N LEU A 104 23.23 29.44 21.59
CA LEU A 104 21.93 28.81 21.88
C LEU A 104 21.09 28.65 20.63
N LEU A 105 21.16 29.57 19.68
CA LEU A 105 20.48 29.44 18.38
C LEU A 105 21.05 28.26 17.54
N ASP A 106 22.36 28.05 17.56
CA ASP A 106 22.99 26.88 16.92
C ASP A 106 22.52 25.57 17.56
N ARG A 107 22.48 25.50 18.90
CA ARG A 107 21.95 24.34 19.62
C ARG A 107 20.46 24.11 19.35
N PHE A 108 19.69 25.20 19.27
CA PHE A 108 18.26 25.13 18.96
C PHE A 108 18.03 24.48 17.59
N VAL A 109 18.75 24.91 16.55
CA VAL A 109 18.66 24.33 15.20
C VAL A 109 19.04 22.85 15.22
N ALA A 110 20.09 22.47 15.97
CA ALA A 110 20.50 21.07 16.12
C ALA A 110 19.40 20.23 16.82
N CYS A 111 18.80 20.75 17.90
CA CYS A 111 17.71 20.08 18.62
C CYS A 111 16.43 19.98 17.78
N VAL A 112 16.10 20.98 16.93
CA VAL A 112 14.96 20.89 16.00
C VAL A 112 15.10 19.68 15.07
N ARG A 113 16.32 19.37 14.61
CA ARG A 113 16.58 18.19 13.78
C ARG A 113 16.58 16.89 14.59
N GLY A 114 17.20 16.89 15.77
CA GLY A 114 17.47 15.67 16.54
C GLY A 114 16.34 15.21 17.44
N GLU A 115 15.49 16.13 17.92
CA GLU A 115 14.40 15.87 18.86
C GLU A 115 12.99 16.00 18.22
N ALA A 116 12.92 16.06 16.89
CA ALA A 116 11.64 16.23 16.18
C ALA A 116 10.59 15.17 16.61
N PRO A 117 9.29 15.52 16.64
CA PRO A 117 8.22 14.58 16.96
C PRO A 117 8.29 13.31 16.10
N PRO A 118 7.88 12.13 16.63
CA PRO A 118 8.06 10.84 15.96
C PRO A 118 7.43 10.74 14.55
N LEU A 119 6.40 11.53 14.28
CA LEU A 119 5.69 11.58 13.00
C LEU A 119 6.24 12.66 12.06
N ALA A 120 7.09 13.54 12.56
CA ALA A 120 7.68 14.61 11.77
C ALA A 120 8.80 14.05 10.87
N ARG A 121 8.83 14.53 9.63
CA ARG A 121 9.91 14.28 8.70
C ARG A 121 10.39 15.62 8.15
N ILE A 122 11.57 16.05 8.60
CA ILE A 122 12.22 17.27 8.12
C ILE A 122 13.01 16.87 6.86
N GLU A 123 12.63 17.44 5.73
CA GLU A 123 13.32 17.21 4.45
C GLU A 123 14.31 18.36 4.16
N GLU A 124 13.90 19.58 4.48
CA GLU A 124 14.72 20.77 4.33
C GLU A 124 14.60 21.68 5.57
N LEU A 125 15.72 22.24 6.00
CA LEU A 125 15.78 23.25 7.04
C LEU A 125 16.76 24.33 6.60
N LEU A 126 16.20 25.51 6.29
CA LEU A 126 16.94 26.70 5.88
C LEU A 126 17.01 27.69 7.04
N VAL A 127 18.19 28.22 7.30
CA VAL A 127 18.42 29.21 8.33
C VAL A 127 18.95 30.49 7.71
N ALA A 128 18.32 31.62 7.99
CA ALA A 128 18.78 32.94 7.56
C ALA A 128 18.90 33.86 8.80
N GLU A 129 19.96 34.62 8.88
CA GLU A 129 20.10 35.67 9.89
C GLU A 129 19.27 36.88 9.52
N ILE A 130 18.56 37.42 10.51
CA ILE A 130 17.70 38.60 10.40
C ILE A 130 17.95 39.56 11.58
N PRO A 131 17.58 40.85 11.46
CA PRO A 131 17.78 41.79 12.54
C PRO A 131 17.02 41.40 13.81
N PRO A 132 17.62 41.51 15.03
CA PRO A 132 16.93 41.32 16.29
C PRO A 132 15.82 42.36 16.48
N LEU A 133 14.71 41.94 17.11
CA LEU A 133 13.54 42.80 17.42
C LEU A 133 13.36 43.07 18.92
N GLY A 134 14.13 42.35 19.77
CA GLY A 134 14.02 42.50 21.24
C GLY A 134 12.76 41.85 21.81
N GLU A 135 12.27 40.78 21.18
CA GLU A 135 11.14 39.97 21.70
C GLU A 135 11.51 39.34 23.03
N ARG A 136 10.51 39.18 23.93
CA ARG A 136 10.74 38.69 25.32
C ARG A 136 10.20 37.28 25.53
N ASP A 137 9.22 36.87 24.73
CA ASP A 137 8.52 35.58 24.84
C ASP A 137 8.56 34.84 23.52
N PHE A 138 8.35 33.52 23.60
CA PHE A 138 8.16 32.69 22.40
C PHE A 138 6.69 32.33 22.27
N THR A 139 6.10 32.61 21.10
CA THR A 139 4.65 32.42 20.83
C THR A 139 4.38 31.57 19.62
N ILE A 140 3.19 30.95 19.57
CA ILE A 140 2.64 30.39 18.34
C ILE A 140 1.74 31.42 17.68
N ARG A 141 2.08 31.86 16.48
CA ARG A 141 1.27 32.80 15.68
C ARG A 141 0.30 32.07 14.76
N GLU A 142 -0.71 32.82 14.31
CA GLU A 142 -1.67 32.34 13.31
C GLU A 142 -0.95 31.88 12.04
N SER A 143 -1.53 30.84 11.41
CA SER A 143 -0.99 30.30 10.18
C SER A 143 -1.13 31.28 9.01
N GLN A 144 -0.16 31.29 8.11
CA GLN A 144 -0.12 32.17 6.94
C GLN A 144 -0.22 31.34 5.65
N ALA A 145 -1.20 31.68 4.81
CA ALA A 145 -1.31 31.13 3.48
C ALA A 145 -0.42 31.92 2.50
N GLN A 146 0.41 31.22 1.73
CA GLN A 146 1.23 31.78 0.66
C GLN A 146 0.81 31.18 -0.67
N ALA A 147 0.60 32.00 -1.69
CA ALA A 147 0.18 31.52 -3.00
C ALA A 147 1.28 30.69 -3.69
N GLY A 148 0.88 29.60 -4.35
CA GLY A 148 1.80 28.75 -5.12
C GLY A 148 2.63 27.75 -4.30
N GLU A 149 2.72 27.88 -2.96
CA GLU A 149 3.46 26.97 -2.12
C GLU A 149 2.55 25.87 -1.52
N PHE A 150 3.10 24.69 -1.26
CA PHE A 150 2.40 23.58 -0.66
C PHE A 150 3.21 22.93 0.45
N VAL A 151 2.53 22.25 1.37
CA VAL A 151 3.15 21.46 2.44
C VAL A 151 2.74 20.00 2.31
N LEU A 152 3.64 19.10 2.69
CA LEU A 152 3.33 17.69 2.77
C LEU A 152 2.36 17.41 3.92
N VAL A 153 1.23 16.78 3.60
CA VAL A 153 0.18 16.43 4.55
C VAL A 153 0.47 15.05 5.14
N SER A 154 0.34 14.94 6.46
CA SER A 154 0.45 13.64 7.15
C SER A 154 -0.72 12.73 6.82
N PRO A 155 -0.50 11.43 6.61
CA PRO A 155 -1.58 10.44 6.58
C PRO A 155 -2.28 10.34 7.94
N ASP A 156 -3.43 9.65 7.96
CA ASP A 156 -4.08 9.25 9.21
C ASP A 156 -3.18 8.30 10.00
N VAL A 157 -3.20 8.47 11.33
CA VAL A 157 -2.30 7.76 12.24
C VAL A 157 -3.11 6.96 13.26
N ALA A 158 -2.74 5.72 13.47
CA ALA A 158 -3.38 4.86 14.46
C ALA A 158 -3.26 5.42 15.88
N THR A 159 -4.20 5.02 16.73
CA THR A 159 -4.25 5.39 18.17
C THR A 159 -2.92 5.13 18.86
N CYS A 160 -2.36 6.15 19.49
CA CYS A 160 -1.12 6.02 20.27
C CYS A 160 -1.39 5.43 21.67
N PRO A 161 -0.36 4.88 22.34
CA PRO A 161 -0.52 4.27 23.67
C PRO A 161 -1.12 5.22 24.73
N ASP A 162 -0.79 6.53 24.67
CA ASP A 162 -1.32 7.50 25.61
C ASP A 162 -2.83 7.72 25.43
N CYS A 163 -3.29 7.82 24.18
CA CYS A 163 -4.71 7.93 23.90
C CYS A 163 -5.45 6.63 24.20
N TYR A 164 -4.79 5.48 24.02
CA TYR A 164 -5.33 4.18 24.42
C TYR A 164 -5.60 4.16 25.93
N ARG A 165 -4.63 4.59 26.77
CA ARG A 165 -4.82 4.71 28.22
C ARG A 165 -5.97 5.65 28.58
N ASP A 166 -6.09 6.82 27.90
CA ASP A 166 -7.13 7.79 28.23
C ASP A 166 -8.55 7.22 28.08
N PHE A 167 -8.85 6.48 27.01
CA PHE A 167 -10.22 5.98 26.82
C PHE A 167 -10.47 4.63 27.48
N THR A 168 -9.44 3.98 28.03
CA THR A 168 -9.57 2.72 28.78
C THR A 168 -9.53 2.94 30.29
N ASP A 169 -9.07 4.09 30.78
CA ASP A 169 -9.02 4.42 32.21
C ASP A 169 -10.36 5.01 32.67
N PRO A 170 -11.08 4.31 33.58
CA PRO A 170 -12.37 4.79 34.12
C PRO A 170 -12.28 6.14 34.80
N ALA A 171 -11.12 6.55 35.33
CA ALA A 171 -10.92 7.85 35.96
C ALA A 171 -10.74 9.00 34.96
N ASN A 172 -10.51 8.69 33.68
CA ASN A 172 -10.27 9.69 32.65
C ASN A 172 -11.59 10.22 32.07
N ARG A 173 -11.71 11.53 31.87
CA ARG A 173 -12.93 12.16 31.27
C ARG A 173 -13.24 11.69 29.86
N ARG A 174 -12.32 10.99 29.18
CA ARG A 174 -12.50 10.37 27.87
C ARG A 174 -12.72 8.86 27.93
N TYR A 175 -12.99 8.33 29.13
CA TYR A 175 -13.30 6.90 29.27
C TYR A 175 -14.42 6.47 28.30
N GLY A 176 -14.18 5.41 27.53
CA GLY A 176 -15.13 4.92 26.52
C GLY A 176 -15.36 5.84 25.32
N TYR A 177 -14.59 6.91 25.13
CA TYR A 177 -14.84 7.85 24.05
C TYR A 177 -14.18 7.44 22.73
N ALA A 178 -15.00 7.18 21.71
CA ALA A 178 -14.62 6.61 20.42
C ALA A 178 -13.80 7.52 19.50
N PHE A 179 -13.62 8.81 19.85
CA PHE A 179 -12.92 9.79 19.01
C PHE A 179 -11.74 10.45 19.74
N THR A 180 -11.22 9.80 20.77
CA THR A 180 -10.04 10.25 21.51
C THR A 180 -8.81 10.33 20.61
N ASN A 181 -8.09 11.43 20.66
CA ASN A 181 -6.86 11.64 19.87
C ASN A 181 -5.94 12.67 20.53
N CYS A 182 -4.74 12.86 19.95
CA CYS A 182 -3.79 13.91 20.32
C CYS A 182 -2.96 14.35 19.11
N THR A 183 -1.87 15.10 19.31
CA THR A 183 -0.97 15.51 18.23
C THR A 183 -0.23 14.34 17.57
N ASN A 184 -0.10 13.18 18.24
CA ASN A 184 0.65 12.02 17.77
C ASN A 184 -0.23 10.94 17.15
N CYS A 185 -1.55 11.08 17.12
CA CYS A 185 -2.45 10.06 16.57
C CYS A 185 -3.78 10.64 16.10
N GLY A 186 -4.59 9.81 15.42
CA GLY A 186 -5.92 10.15 14.97
C GLY A 186 -5.98 10.62 13.52
N PRO A 187 -7.13 11.17 13.11
CA PRO A 187 -7.38 11.55 11.72
C PRO A 187 -6.54 12.76 11.29
N ARG A 188 -6.15 12.76 10.03
CA ARG A 188 -5.46 13.85 9.32
C ARG A 188 -6.05 13.98 7.91
N TYR A 189 -5.65 13.08 7.01
CA TYR A 189 -6.05 13.07 5.62
C TYR A 189 -7.57 12.95 5.44
N THR A 190 -8.21 12.05 6.17
CA THR A 190 -9.66 11.81 6.04
C THR A 190 -10.53 12.98 6.50
N ILE A 191 -9.98 13.95 7.24
CA ILE A 191 -10.73 15.11 7.74
C ILE A 191 -10.29 16.47 7.17
N ILE A 192 -9.17 16.53 6.43
CA ILE A 192 -8.62 17.80 5.93
C ILE A 192 -9.39 18.29 4.71
N ARG A 193 -9.78 19.59 4.71
CA ARG A 193 -10.44 20.28 3.61
C ARG A 193 -9.51 21.21 2.86
N ASP A 194 -8.51 21.76 3.57
CA ASP A 194 -7.53 22.70 2.97
C ASP A 194 -6.28 22.83 3.86
N ILE A 195 -5.24 23.46 3.32
CA ILE A 195 -4.02 23.87 4.01
C ILE A 195 -4.04 25.39 4.28
N PRO A 196 -3.42 25.85 5.38
CA PRO A 196 -2.70 25.12 6.44
C PRO A 196 -3.61 24.18 7.24
N TYR A 197 -3.01 23.11 7.83
CA TYR A 197 -3.75 22.15 8.66
C TYR A 197 -4.11 22.78 10.00
N ASP A 198 -5.26 23.44 10.03
CA ASP A 198 -5.85 24.06 11.22
C ASP A 198 -7.33 23.65 11.34
N ARG A 199 -7.88 23.66 12.58
CA ARG A 199 -9.23 23.15 12.86
C ARG A 199 -10.32 23.69 11.91
N PRO A 200 -10.37 25.01 11.58
CA PRO A 200 -11.34 25.53 10.61
C PRO A 200 -11.26 24.88 9.22
N ASN A 201 -10.08 24.40 8.83
CA ASN A 201 -9.82 23.74 7.56
C ASN A 201 -10.00 22.21 7.65
N THR A 202 -10.75 21.71 8.66
CA THR A 202 -11.05 20.28 8.84
C THR A 202 -12.54 20.07 9.07
N THR A 203 -12.99 18.82 9.00
CA THR A 203 -14.37 18.43 9.37
C THR A 203 -14.68 18.60 10.86
N MET A 204 -13.64 18.89 11.68
CA MET A 204 -13.81 19.20 13.11
C MET A 204 -14.22 20.64 13.36
N ALA A 205 -14.27 21.50 12.36
CA ALA A 205 -14.73 22.89 12.47
C ALA A 205 -16.14 23.01 13.05
N GLY A 206 -17.03 22.04 12.73
CA GLY A 206 -18.40 22.00 13.24
C GLY A 206 -18.53 21.63 14.74
N PHE A 207 -17.45 21.21 15.41
CA PHE A 207 -17.43 20.79 16.81
C PHE A 207 -16.71 21.81 17.66
N ARG A 208 -17.47 22.74 18.27
CA ARG A 208 -16.89 23.75 19.18
C ARG A 208 -16.36 23.07 20.44
N MET A 209 -15.11 23.32 20.79
CA MET A 209 -14.50 22.78 22.01
C MET A 209 -15.21 23.30 23.27
N CYS A 210 -15.43 22.44 24.26
CA CYS A 210 -15.82 22.83 25.60
C CYS A 210 -14.60 23.50 26.33
N ALA A 211 -14.88 24.18 27.44
CA ALA A 211 -13.84 24.88 28.19
C ALA A 211 -12.63 24.00 28.56
N ALA A 212 -12.89 22.75 28.96
CA ALA A 212 -11.82 21.81 29.32
C ALA A 212 -10.99 21.38 28.11
N CYS A 213 -11.61 21.13 26.94
CA CYS A 213 -10.87 20.82 25.71
C CYS A 213 -10.10 22.04 25.19
N GLN A 214 -10.67 23.26 25.34
CA GLN A 214 -9.97 24.50 24.98
C GLN A 214 -8.75 24.69 25.84
N ALA A 215 -8.86 24.52 27.16
CA ALA A 215 -7.73 24.63 28.08
C ALA A 215 -6.59 23.65 27.73
N GLU A 216 -6.90 22.37 27.38
CA GLU A 216 -5.90 21.42 26.90
C GLU A 216 -5.27 21.84 25.54
N TYR A 217 -6.07 22.45 24.67
CA TYR A 217 -5.62 22.94 23.38
C TYR A 217 -4.67 24.13 23.47
N ASP A 218 -4.89 25.00 24.51
CA ASP A 218 -4.11 26.21 24.72
C ASP A 218 -2.91 25.99 25.67
N ASP A 219 -2.85 24.88 26.41
CA ASP A 219 -1.77 24.53 27.32
C ASP A 219 -0.56 23.91 26.64
N PRO A 220 0.59 24.61 26.53
CA PRO A 220 1.81 24.09 25.93
C PRO A 220 2.37 22.82 26.58
N ALA A 221 2.05 22.56 27.86
CA ALA A 221 2.48 21.38 28.58
C ALA A 221 1.61 20.17 28.27
N ASN A 222 0.46 20.36 27.63
CA ASN A 222 -0.48 19.28 27.32
C ASN A 222 -0.17 18.63 25.97
N ARG A 223 -0.26 17.31 25.90
CA ARG A 223 -0.07 16.55 24.63
C ARG A 223 -1.17 16.81 23.59
N ARG A 224 -2.20 17.57 23.92
CA ARG A 224 -3.25 18.05 23.01
C ARG A 224 -3.09 19.52 22.63
N PHE A 225 -1.99 20.12 23.00
CA PHE A 225 -1.64 21.48 22.60
C PHE A 225 -1.68 21.60 21.07
N HIS A 226 -2.57 22.47 20.55
CA HIS A 226 -2.83 22.62 19.12
C HIS A 226 -3.17 21.31 18.36
N ALA A 227 -3.73 20.29 19.03
CA ALA A 227 -4.26 19.11 18.38
C ALA A 227 -5.58 19.45 17.70
N GLN A 228 -5.57 19.63 16.38
CA GLN A 228 -6.72 20.12 15.63
C GLN A 228 -8.00 19.28 15.80
N PRO A 229 -7.93 17.91 15.87
CA PRO A 229 -9.11 17.10 16.11
C PRO A 229 -9.46 16.92 17.61
N ASN A 230 -8.85 17.68 18.55
CA ASN A 230 -9.14 17.53 19.99
C ASN A 230 -10.64 17.65 20.31
N ALA A 231 -11.14 16.71 21.11
CA ALA A 231 -12.53 16.64 21.54
C ALA A 231 -12.70 15.71 22.76
N CYS A 232 -13.89 15.72 23.36
CA CYS A 232 -14.32 14.80 24.42
C CYS A 232 -15.80 14.42 24.23
N PRO A 233 -16.38 13.53 25.06
CA PRO A 233 -17.79 13.14 24.94
C PRO A 233 -18.78 14.32 24.98
N GLU A 234 -18.44 15.42 25.65
CA GLU A 234 -19.29 16.60 25.74
C GLU A 234 -19.32 17.43 24.45
N CYS A 235 -18.18 17.64 23.80
CA CYS A 235 -18.05 18.62 22.72
C CYS A 235 -17.69 18.04 21.35
N GLY A 236 -17.42 16.75 21.25
CA GLY A 236 -16.96 16.10 20.02
C GLY A 236 -18.00 15.22 19.36
N PRO A 237 -17.56 14.49 18.32
CA PRO A 237 -18.42 13.56 17.62
C PRO A 237 -19.02 12.50 18.53
N GLN A 238 -20.21 12.01 18.13
CA GLN A 238 -20.99 11.01 18.87
C GLN A 238 -21.32 9.83 17.96
N THR A 239 -21.37 8.63 18.54
CA THR A 239 -21.94 7.44 17.88
C THR A 239 -23.47 7.44 17.99
N SER A 240 -24.14 6.83 17.00
CA SER A 240 -25.63 6.73 16.97
C SER A 240 -26.21 5.84 18.07
N ALA A 241 -25.38 4.99 18.68
CA ALA A 241 -25.75 4.08 19.75
C ALA A 241 -24.51 3.74 20.61
N PRO A 242 -24.70 3.18 21.82
CA PRO A 242 -23.62 2.65 22.63
C PRO A 242 -22.87 1.52 21.88
N ILE A 243 -21.53 1.51 21.98
CA ILE A 243 -20.70 0.47 21.32
C ILE A 243 -21.04 -0.94 21.83
N ALA A 244 -21.44 -1.07 23.11
CA ALA A 244 -21.91 -2.33 23.68
C ALA A 244 -23.10 -2.95 22.90
N GLU A 245 -23.94 -2.13 22.25
CA GLU A 245 -25.02 -2.65 21.39
C GLU A 245 -24.43 -3.31 20.14
N ALA A 246 -23.42 -2.68 19.49
CA ALA A 246 -22.72 -3.30 18.36
C ALA A 246 -22.07 -4.63 18.77
N GLN A 247 -21.41 -4.66 19.94
CA GLN A 247 -20.80 -5.89 20.49
C GLN A 247 -21.85 -6.99 20.68
N ARG A 248 -22.99 -6.69 21.27
CA ARG A 248 -24.11 -7.68 21.46
C ARG A 248 -24.59 -8.22 20.12
N ARG A 249 -24.79 -7.35 19.12
CA ARG A 249 -25.22 -7.73 17.76
C ARG A 249 -24.21 -8.64 17.08
N LEU A 250 -22.93 -8.25 17.09
CA LEU A 250 -21.83 -9.05 16.52
C LEU A 250 -21.73 -10.43 17.20
N SER A 251 -21.82 -10.47 18.55
CA SER A 251 -21.81 -11.73 19.31
C SER A 251 -23.01 -12.62 19.02
N ALA A 252 -24.15 -12.03 18.65
CA ALA A 252 -25.36 -12.77 18.22
C ALA A 252 -25.28 -13.24 16.76
N GLY A 253 -24.18 -12.98 16.05
CA GLY A 253 -23.95 -13.41 14.66
C GLY A 253 -24.52 -12.45 13.60
N ALA A 254 -24.89 -11.22 13.98
CA ALA A 254 -25.33 -10.22 13.02
C ALA A 254 -24.18 -9.65 12.18
N ILE A 255 -24.50 -9.19 10.98
CA ILE A 255 -23.63 -8.37 10.14
C ILE A 255 -23.89 -6.90 10.48
N VAL A 256 -22.87 -6.20 10.95
CA VAL A 256 -22.96 -4.79 11.38
C VAL A 256 -22.20 -3.89 10.44
N ALA A 257 -22.86 -2.84 9.93
CA ALA A 257 -22.20 -1.76 9.20
C ALA A 257 -21.66 -0.73 10.20
N ILE A 258 -20.36 -0.50 10.20
CA ILE A 258 -19.67 0.38 11.15
C ILE A 258 -19.03 1.52 10.38
N ARG A 259 -19.41 2.76 10.71
CA ARG A 259 -18.73 3.94 10.15
C ARG A 259 -17.33 4.08 10.77
N GLY A 260 -16.29 3.87 9.95
CA GLY A 260 -14.89 3.90 10.36
C GLY A 260 -14.24 5.28 10.19
N LEU A 261 -12.96 5.28 9.79
CA LEU A 261 -12.16 6.48 9.59
C LEU A 261 -12.25 7.00 8.15
N GLY A 262 -12.05 6.15 7.15
CA GLY A 262 -12.05 6.48 5.73
C GLY A 262 -13.31 6.04 4.98
N GLY A 263 -14.21 5.35 5.63
CA GLY A 263 -15.45 4.80 5.10
C GLY A 263 -16.11 3.81 6.04
N PHE A 264 -17.16 3.15 5.58
CA PHE A 264 -17.85 2.12 6.31
C PHE A 264 -17.17 0.76 6.19
N HIS A 265 -17.28 -0.05 7.24
CA HIS A 265 -16.94 -1.48 7.23
C HIS A 265 -18.18 -2.33 7.45
N LEU A 266 -18.22 -3.50 6.83
CA LEU A 266 -19.16 -4.56 7.19
C LEU A 266 -18.40 -5.56 8.07
N ALA A 267 -18.91 -5.76 9.30
CA ALA A 267 -18.28 -6.59 10.30
C ALA A 267 -19.18 -7.77 10.70
N CYS A 268 -18.56 -8.94 10.91
CA CYS A 268 -19.18 -10.10 11.56
C CYS A 268 -18.11 -10.95 12.25
N ASP A 269 -18.51 -11.91 13.10
CA ASP A 269 -17.58 -12.84 13.73
C ASP A 269 -17.02 -13.83 12.69
N PRO A 270 -15.68 -13.87 12.46
CA PRO A 270 -15.05 -14.76 11.49
C PRO A 270 -15.11 -16.24 11.89
N ARG A 271 -15.42 -16.57 13.15
CA ARG A 271 -15.60 -17.94 13.63
C ARG A 271 -17.02 -18.44 13.37
N ASN A 272 -17.98 -17.53 13.20
CA ASN A 272 -19.36 -17.86 12.83
C ASN A 272 -19.47 -18.12 11.32
N HIS A 273 -19.38 -19.41 10.93
CA HIS A 273 -19.44 -19.82 9.51
C HIS A 273 -20.69 -19.33 8.79
N ALA A 274 -21.86 -19.34 9.47
CA ALA A 274 -23.13 -18.90 8.88
C ALA A 274 -23.11 -17.39 8.58
N ALA A 275 -22.62 -16.55 9.52
CA ALA A 275 -22.51 -15.12 9.34
C ALA A 275 -21.56 -14.75 8.19
N VAL A 276 -20.40 -15.43 8.10
CA VAL A 276 -19.44 -15.20 7.02
C VAL A 276 -20.02 -15.60 5.66
N ARG A 277 -20.71 -16.73 5.57
CA ARG A 277 -21.39 -17.14 4.32
C ARG A 277 -22.50 -16.17 3.92
N LEU A 278 -23.32 -15.75 4.87
CA LEU A 278 -24.38 -14.77 4.62
C LEU A 278 -23.80 -13.42 4.12
N LEU A 279 -22.68 -12.96 4.70
CA LEU A 279 -22.02 -11.76 4.22
C LEU A 279 -21.52 -11.93 2.78
N ARG A 280 -20.97 -13.11 2.41
CA ARG A 280 -20.56 -13.41 1.03
C ARG A 280 -21.74 -13.36 0.05
N GLU A 281 -22.84 -13.99 0.41
CA GLU A 281 -24.07 -14.00 -0.41
C GLU A 281 -24.58 -12.57 -0.64
N ARG A 282 -24.73 -11.78 0.43
CA ARG A 282 -25.22 -10.40 0.36
C ARG A 282 -24.29 -9.51 -0.48
N LYS A 283 -22.95 -9.64 -0.31
CA LYS A 283 -21.98 -8.89 -1.11
C LYS A 283 -21.78 -9.45 -2.52
N ARG A 284 -22.40 -10.57 -2.87
CA ARG A 284 -22.15 -11.29 -4.14
C ARG A 284 -20.65 -11.53 -4.37
N ARG A 285 -19.94 -11.86 -3.30
CA ARG A 285 -18.48 -12.03 -3.27
C ARG A 285 -18.16 -13.49 -2.96
N SER A 286 -18.04 -14.32 -4.03
CA SER A 286 -17.91 -15.77 -3.86
C SER A 286 -16.59 -16.21 -3.25
N ASP A 287 -15.44 -15.79 -3.80
CA ASP A 287 -14.12 -16.33 -3.41
C ASP A 287 -13.14 -15.29 -2.92
N LYS A 288 -13.22 -14.01 -3.36
CA LYS A 288 -12.27 -12.95 -2.94
C LYS A 288 -12.17 -12.86 -1.41
N PRO A 289 -10.97 -13.00 -0.80
CA PRO A 289 -10.78 -13.05 0.66
C PRO A 289 -11.35 -11.83 1.38
N PHE A 290 -11.85 -12.02 2.61
CA PHE A 290 -12.15 -10.95 3.55
C PHE A 290 -10.92 -10.65 4.41
N ALA A 291 -10.72 -9.36 4.74
CA ALA A 291 -9.78 -8.96 5.76
C ALA A 291 -10.37 -9.14 7.15
N LEU A 292 -9.51 -9.46 8.12
CA LEU A 292 -9.84 -9.52 9.53
C LEU A 292 -9.23 -8.33 10.28
N MET A 293 -9.95 -7.85 11.30
CA MET A 293 -9.37 -7.03 12.36
C MET A 293 -9.28 -7.90 13.61
N ALA A 294 -8.08 -8.08 14.14
CA ALA A 294 -7.85 -8.82 15.38
C ALA A 294 -7.62 -7.85 16.53
N ARG A 295 -8.07 -8.19 17.75
CA ARG A 295 -7.97 -7.35 18.95
C ARG A 295 -6.55 -6.85 19.23
N ASP A 296 -5.57 -7.75 19.15
CA ASP A 296 -4.15 -7.56 19.46
C ASP A 296 -3.28 -8.59 18.73
N LEU A 297 -1.96 -8.51 18.93
CA LEU A 297 -1.01 -9.47 18.34
C LEU A 297 -1.23 -10.91 18.80
N ASP A 298 -1.55 -11.13 20.07
CA ASP A 298 -1.78 -12.48 20.62
C ASP A 298 -2.96 -13.14 19.90
N ALA A 299 -4.02 -12.37 19.60
CA ALA A 299 -5.15 -12.84 18.82
C ALA A 299 -4.73 -13.19 17.37
N VAL A 300 -3.87 -12.38 16.73
CA VAL A 300 -3.35 -12.70 15.38
C VAL A 300 -2.54 -13.99 15.40
N GLU A 301 -1.63 -14.16 16.35
CA GLU A 301 -0.75 -15.33 16.47
C GLU A 301 -1.50 -16.62 16.78
N ALA A 302 -2.71 -16.52 17.31
CA ALA A 302 -3.57 -17.68 17.51
C ALA A 302 -4.03 -18.34 16.20
N PHE A 303 -4.16 -17.57 15.10
CA PHE A 303 -4.65 -18.08 13.84
C PHE A 303 -3.74 -17.83 12.61
N CYS A 304 -2.67 -17.04 12.75
CA CYS A 304 -1.67 -16.81 11.72
C CYS A 304 -0.25 -17.05 12.23
N ALA A 305 0.65 -17.42 11.32
CA ALA A 305 2.08 -17.32 11.55
C ALA A 305 2.53 -15.87 11.35
N VAL A 306 3.24 -15.30 12.33
CA VAL A 306 3.66 -13.91 12.34
C VAL A 306 5.17 -13.84 12.52
N SER A 307 5.89 -13.30 11.55
CA SER A 307 7.32 -12.99 11.65
C SER A 307 7.54 -11.66 12.41
N ASP A 308 8.79 -11.34 12.73
CA ASP A 308 9.13 -10.06 13.35
C ASP A 308 8.84 -8.88 12.41
N ASP A 309 9.04 -9.05 11.10
CA ASP A 309 8.71 -8.04 10.09
C ASP A 309 7.20 -7.82 10.01
N ASP A 310 6.40 -8.90 10.03
CA ASP A 310 4.94 -8.81 10.06
C ASP A 310 4.45 -8.12 11.32
N ARG A 311 5.02 -8.45 12.48
CA ARG A 311 4.74 -7.79 13.76
C ARG A 311 5.01 -6.29 13.66
N HIS A 312 6.13 -5.90 13.05
CA HIS A 312 6.48 -4.50 12.84
C HIS A 312 5.47 -3.79 11.94
N ALA A 313 5.08 -4.40 10.82
CA ALA A 313 4.06 -3.85 9.92
C ALA A 313 2.69 -3.72 10.61
N LEU A 314 2.21 -4.75 11.30
CA LEU A 314 0.95 -4.76 12.04
C LEU A 314 0.88 -3.68 13.13
N THR A 315 1.99 -3.44 13.83
CA THR A 315 2.04 -2.47 14.94
C THR A 315 2.47 -1.07 14.54
N SER A 316 2.82 -0.87 13.25
CA SER A 316 3.20 0.44 12.72
C SER A 316 2.08 1.49 12.92
N PRO A 317 2.39 2.79 12.92
CA PRO A 317 1.38 3.84 12.96
C PRO A 317 0.37 3.80 11.81
N ARG A 318 0.65 3.06 10.75
CA ARG A 318 -0.23 2.89 9.58
C ARG A 318 -1.30 1.83 9.80
N ARG A 319 -0.99 0.77 10.58
CA ARG A 319 -1.92 -0.36 10.83
C ARG A 319 -2.55 -0.89 9.54
N PRO A 320 -1.75 -1.27 8.53
CA PRO A 320 -2.29 -1.80 7.27
C PRO A 320 -2.89 -3.21 7.46
N ILE A 321 -3.60 -3.68 6.45
CA ILE A 321 -3.90 -5.10 6.30
C ILE A 321 -2.59 -5.79 5.87
N VAL A 322 -2.07 -6.70 6.69
CA VAL A 322 -0.90 -7.52 6.40
C VAL A 322 -1.37 -8.90 5.96
N ILE A 323 -0.89 -9.39 4.81
CA ILE A 323 -1.20 -10.75 4.32
C ILE A 323 -0.28 -11.74 5.02
N LEU A 324 -0.86 -12.63 5.84
CA LEU A 324 -0.15 -13.56 6.72
C LEU A 324 -0.49 -15.02 6.41
N PRO A 325 0.47 -15.96 6.55
CA PRO A 325 0.20 -17.40 6.47
C PRO A 325 -0.78 -17.83 7.57
N ARG A 326 -1.81 -18.59 7.18
CA ARG A 326 -2.81 -19.14 8.10
C ARG A 326 -2.25 -20.35 8.84
N ARG A 327 -2.55 -20.48 10.13
CA ARG A 327 -2.30 -21.73 10.88
C ARG A 327 -3.40 -22.75 10.58
N GLY A 328 -3.06 -24.04 10.53
CA GLY A 328 -3.97 -25.11 10.11
C GLY A 328 -5.27 -25.17 10.94
N ASP A 329 -5.15 -25.20 12.28
CA ASP A 329 -6.31 -25.19 13.20
C ASP A 329 -6.51 -23.81 13.79
N SER A 330 -6.98 -22.90 12.97
CA SER A 330 -7.12 -21.48 13.33
C SER A 330 -8.45 -21.14 13.99
N GLY A 331 -9.45 -22.04 13.94
CA GLY A 331 -10.84 -21.74 14.32
C GLY A 331 -11.53 -20.69 13.45
N ILE A 332 -10.84 -20.09 12.49
CA ILE A 332 -11.40 -19.14 11.53
C ILE A 332 -12.14 -19.90 10.41
N SER A 333 -13.35 -19.49 10.09
CA SER A 333 -14.13 -20.10 9.02
C SER A 333 -13.35 -20.16 7.70
N PRO A 334 -13.33 -21.32 7.01
CA PRO A 334 -12.75 -21.40 5.66
C PRO A 334 -13.35 -20.39 4.68
N ALA A 335 -14.60 -20.00 4.92
CA ALA A 335 -15.28 -19.00 4.11
C ALA A 335 -14.69 -17.58 4.24
N VAL A 336 -13.76 -17.30 5.13
CA VAL A 336 -13.04 -16.02 5.21
C VAL A 336 -12.08 -15.85 4.02
N ALA A 337 -11.36 -16.89 3.65
CA ALA A 337 -10.41 -16.88 2.53
C ALA A 337 -10.43 -18.23 1.78
N PRO A 338 -11.48 -18.50 0.97
CA PRO A 338 -11.61 -19.75 0.26
C PRO A 338 -10.42 -20.01 -0.67
N GLY A 339 -9.85 -21.22 -0.64
CA GLY A 339 -8.75 -21.62 -1.51
C GLY A 339 -7.39 -20.93 -1.25
N ASN A 340 -7.27 -20.17 -0.14
CA ASN A 340 -6.03 -19.47 0.23
C ASN A 340 -5.47 -20.00 1.56
N ASP A 341 -4.16 -20.13 1.60
CA ASP A 341 -3.38 -20.43 2.81
C ASP A 341 -2.98 -19.17 3.60
N THR A 342 -3.37 -18.01 3.11
CA THR A 342 -3.10 -16.71 3.73
C THR A 342 -4.38 -15.97 4.10
N ILE A 343 -4.29 -15.10 5.10
CA ILE A 343 -5.36 -14.20 5.55
C ILE A 343 -4.81 -12.78 5.66
N GLY A 344 -5.56 -11.80 5.17
CA GLY A 344 -5.26 -10.38 5.40
C GLY A 344 -5.74 -9.97 6.80
N VAL A 345 -4.84 -9.49 7.65
CA VAL A 345 -5.15 -9.12 9.04
C VAL A 345 -4.66 -7.71 9.33
N MET A 346 -5.46 -6.93 10.05
CA MET A 346 -5.07 -5.63 10.60
C MET A 346 -5.37 -5.54 12.09
N LEU A 347 -4.72 -4.61 12.78
CA LEU A 347 -5.03 -4.28 14.18
C LEU A 347 -5.91 -3.02 14.26
N PRO A 348 -6.63 -2.79 15.38
CA PRO A 348 -7.42 -1.60 15.61
C PRO A 348 -6.57 -0.33 15.46
N TYR A 349 -7.08 0.65 14.72
CA TYR A 349 -6.38 1.90 14.45
C TYR A 349 -7.14 3.16 14.91
N THR A 350 -8.39 3.00 15.38
CA THR A 350 -9.16 4.08 16.01
C THR A 350 -9.63 3.66 17.40
N PRO A 351 -9.92 4.59 18.31
CA PRO A 351 -10.51 4.24 19.61
C PRO A 351 -11.83 3.46 19.46
N LEU A 352 -12.64 3.79 18.44
CA LEU A 352 -13.86 3.03 18.12
C LEU A 352 -13.55 1.55 17.91
N HIS A 353 -12.55 1.22 17.10
CA HIS A 353 -12.15 -0.17 16.84
C HIS A 353 -11.67 -0.88 18.10
N HIS A 354 -10.86 -0.23 18.93
CA HIS A 354 -10.42 -0.80 20.21
C HIS A 354 -11.61 -1.08 21.13
N LEU A 355 -12.56 -0.14 21.23
CA LEU A 355 -13.75 -0.28 22.07
C LEU A 355 -14.67 -1.40 21.57
N LEU A 356 -14.70 -1.73 20.29
CA LEU A 356 -15.44 -2.89 19.78
C LEU A 356 -14.95 -4.22 20.37
N PHE A 357 -13.67 -4.29 20.77
CA PHE A 357 -13.09 -5.50 21.39
C PHE A 357 -13.07 -5.45 22.91
N THR A 358 -13.22 -4.26 23.53
CA THR A 358 -13.10 -4.12 24.99
C THR A 358 -14.27 -4.81 25.69
N GLY A 359 -13.99 -5.92 26.40
CA GLY A 359 -15.00 -6.73 27.10
C GLY A 359 -15.87 -7.59 26.18
N ALA A 360 -15.59 -7.63 24.86
CA ALA A 360 -16.30 -8.49 23.93
C ALA A 360 -15.84 -9.97 24.04
N PRO A 361 -16.73 -10.95 23.75
CA PRO A 361 -16.36 -12.37 23.80
C PRO A 361 -15.57 -12.87 22.59
N TYR A 362 -15.37 -12.05 21.56
CA TYR A 362 -14.62 -12.35 20.35
C TYR A 362 -13.28 -11.61 20.34
N ASP A 363 -12.30 -12.16 19.65
CA ASP A 363 -10.94 -11.64 19.54
C ASP A 363 -10.58 -11.16 18.11
N ALA A 364 -11.46 -11.43 17.14
CA ALA A 364 -11.34 -11.00 15.76
C ALA A 364 -12.71 -10.71 15.15
N LEU A 365 -12.75 -9.86 14.14
CA LEU A 365 -13.91 -9.54 13.32
C LEU A 365 -13.52 -9.56 11.85
N VAL A 366 -14.39 -10.08 10.97
CA VAL A 366 -14.34 -9.68 9.56
C VAL A 366 -14.52 -8.17 9.53
N MET A 367 -13.66 -7.47 8.77
CA MET A 367 -13.75 -6.02 8.54
C MET A 367 -13.49 -5.78 7.05
N THR A 368 -14.55 -5.90 6.27
CA THR A 368 -14.48 -5.65 4.83
C THR A 368 -15.09 -4.29 4.49
N SER A 369 -14.67 -3.67 3.38
CA SER A 369 -15.22 -2.39 2.92
C SER A 369 -16.75 -2.40 2.83
N GLY A 370 -17.37 -1.32 3.30
CA GLY A 370 -18.83 -1.09 3.22
C GLY A 370 -19.20 -0.54 1.85
N ASN A 371 -19.35 -1.42 0.88
CA ASN A 371 -19.75 -1.13 -0.49
C ASN A 371 -20.41 -2.37 -1.11
N GLN A 372 -21.12 -2.18 -2.21
CA GLN A 372 -21.40 -3.26 -3.14
C GLN A 372 -20.10 -3.62 -3.88
N SER A 373 -20.04 -4.82 -4.49
CA SER A 373 -18.83 -5.24 -5.22
C SER A 373 -18.48 -4.21 -6.30
N GLU A 374 -17.18 -3.85 -6.37
CA GLU A 374 -16.57 -2.99 -7.38
C GLU A 374 -17.04 -1.53 -7.38
N GLU A 375 -17.71 -1.09 -6.33
CA GLU A 375 -18.04 0.31 -6.08
C GLU A 375 -17.12 0.92 -5.02
N PRO A 376 -16.98 2.26 -4.96
CA PRO A 376 -16.25 2.94 -3.91
C PRO A 376 -16.87 2.70 -2.52
N ILE A 377 -16.02 2.69 -1.48
CA ILE A 377 -16.47 2.54 -0.08
C ILE A 377 -17.41 3.70 0.31
N VAL A 378 -18.52 3.38 0.97
CA VAL A 378 -19.52 4.36 1.43
C VAL A 378 -18.97 5.21 2.57
N THR A 379 -19.25 6.52 2.59
CA THR A 379 -18.73 7.46 3.61
C THR A 379 -19.81 8.23 4.36
N SER A 380 -20.97 8.51 3.77
CA SER A 380 -22.04 9.24 4.44
C SER A 380 -23.04 8.30 5.13
N ASN A 381 -23.72 8.81 6.19
CA ASN A 381 -24.72 8.04 6.90
C ASN A 381 -25.94 7.74 6.03
N ASP A 382 -26.40 8.71 5.25
CA ASP A 382 -27.59 8.58 4.40
C ASP A 382 -27.33 7.57 3.28
N GLU A 383 -26.18 7.67 2.61
CA GLU A 383 -25.75 6.69 1.61
C GLU A 383 -25.64 5.29 2.20
N ALA A 384 -25.13 5.15 3.45
CA ALA A 384 -25.01 3.85 4.11
C ALA A 384 -26.39 3.23 4.39
N LEU A 385 -27.34 4.03 4.89
CA LEU A 385 -28.70 3.57 5.19
C LEU A 385 -29.47 3.18 3.92
N ASP A 386 -29.13 3.76 2.78
CA ASP A 386 -29.71 3.39 1.49
C ASP A 386 -29.00 2.17 0.89
N ARG A 387 -27.70 2.25 0.63
CA ARG A 387 -26.96 1.26 -0.16
C ARG A 387 -26.51 0.03 0.61
N LEU A 388 -26.22 0.16 1.93
CA LEU A 388 -25.75 -0.96 2.75
C LEU A 388 -26.86 -1.70 3.49
N ARG A 389 -28.12 -1.22 3.47
CA ARG A 389 -29.27 -1.90 4.09
C ARG A 389 -29.45 -3.36 3.62
N PRO A 390 -29.25 -3.72 2.34
CA PRO A 390 -29.32 -5.12 1.93
C PRO A 390 -28.16 -5.98 2.45
N LEU A 391 -27.05 -5.35 2.90
CA LEU A 391 -25.82 -6.02 3.28
C LEU A 391 -25.68 -6.19 4.79
N ALA A 392 -26.25 -5.29 5.60
CA ALA A 392 -26.09 -5.25 7.05
C ALA A 392 -27.41 -5.41 7.79
N ASP A 393 -27.35 -6.06 8.95
CA ASP A 393 -28.51 -6.21 9.84
C ASP A 393 -28.68 -5.00 10.76
N TRP A 394 -27.59 -4.25 11.02
CA TRP A 394 -27.58 -3.09 11.90
C TRP A 394 -26.44 -2.13 11.57
N PHE A 395 -26.55 -0.86 12.05
CA PHE A 395 -25.64 0.23 11.72
C PHE A 395 -25.12 0.92 12.98
N LEU A 396 -23.79 1.01 13.11
CA LEU A 396 -23.11 1.88 14.06
C LEU A 396 -22.63 3.12 13.30
N LEU A 397 -23.39 4.19 13.38
CA LEU A 397 -23.14 5.46 12.71
C LEU A 397 -22.40 6.42 13.66
N HIS A 398 -21.87 7.50 13.11
CA HIS A 398 -21.41 8.66 13.88
C HIS A 398 -21.54 9.94 13.05
N ASN A 399 -21.47 11.11 13.73
CA ASN A 399 -21.68 12.41 13.10
C ASN A 399 -20.39 13.16 12.68
N ARG A 400 -19.20 12.55 12.77
CA ARG A 400 -18.00 13.12 12.18
C ARG A 400 -17.99 12.85 10.69
N GLU A 401 -17.94 13.89 9.88
CA GLU A 401 -17.83 13.77 8.43
C GLU A 401 -16.51 13.13 8.02
N ILE A 402 -16.54 12.25 7.03
CA ILE A 402 -15.40 11.72 6.30
C ILE A 402 -15.29 12.55 5.02
N TYR A 403 -14.27 13.40 4.93
CA TYR A 403 -14.09 14.27 3.77
C TYR A 403 -13.33 13.59 2.64
N MET A 404 -12.22 12.92 2.99
CA MET A 404 -11.45 12.12 2.03
C MET A 404 -11.74 10.63 2.24
N ARG A 405 -12.36 10.01 1.26
CA ARG A 405 -12.62 8.58 1.21
C ARG A 405 -11.31 7.80 1.11
N ALA A 406 -11.11 6.75 1.89
CA ALA A 406 -9.92 5.93 1.85
C ALA A 406 -10.20 4.49 2.33
N ASP A 407 -9.92 3.51 1.47
CA ASP A 407 -9.87 2.09 1.83
C ASP A 407 -8.67 1.79 2.73
N ASP A 408 -8.66 0.60 3.33
CA ASP A 408 -7.49 0.10 4.05
C ASP A 408 -6.38 -0.32 3.08
N SER A 409 -5.16 0.07 3.40
CA SER A 409 -3.97 -0.37 2.66
C SER A 409 -3.70 -1.85 2.88
N VAL A 410 -3.16 -2.51 1.86
CA VAL A 410 -2.76 -3.91 1.90
C VAL A 410 -1.27 -4.01 1.65
N VAL A 411 -0.59 -4.74 2.52
CA VAL A 411 0.86 -4.96 2.43
C VAL A 411 1.20 -6.43 2.62
N ARG A 412 2.40 -6.79 2.19
CA ARG A 412 3.06 -8.06 2.49
C ARG A 412 4.50 -7.77 2.87
N THR A 413 5.04 -8.47 3.86
CA THR A 413 6.46 -8.35 4.20
C THR A 413 7.27 -9.31 3.35
N PHE A 414 8.42 -8.85 2.91
CA PHE A 414 9.34 -9.68 2.13
C PHE A 414 10.77 -9.14 2.27
N GLU A 415 11.71 -10.01 2.65
CA GLU A 415 13.13 -9.66 2.89
C GLU A 415 13.30 -8.45 3.84
N GLY A 416 12.59 -8.42 4.97
CA GLY A 416 12.70 -7.36 5.96
C GLY A 416 12.02 -6.04 5.58
N VAL A 417 11.31 -5.98 4.44
CA VAL A 417 10.69 -4.77 3.91
C VAL A 417 9.19 -4.95 3.75
N GLU A 418 8.42 -3.96 4.23
CA GLU A 418 7.00 -3.83 3.96
C GLU A 418 6.79 -3.45 2.48
N ARG A 419 6.02 -4.23 1.74
CA ARG A 419 5.72 -4.02 0.32
C ARG A 419 4.24 -3.76 0.12
N VAL A 420 3.92 -2.63 -0.49
CA VAL A 420 2.55 -2.19 -0.70
C VAL A 420 1.94 -2.92 -1.90
N LEU A 421 0.79 -3.54 -1.69
CA LEU A 421 -0.05 -4.17 -2.74
C LEU A 421 -1.27 -3.29 -3.09
N ARG A 422 -1.77 -2.53 -2.10
CA ARG A 422 -2.76 -1.46 -2.25
C ARG A 422 -2.34 -0.28 -1.39
N ARG A 423 -2.19 0.89 -2.00
CA ARG A 423 -1.79 2.12 -1.32
C ARG A 423 -3.02 2.98 -1.03
N SER A 424 -3.36 3.14 0.25
CA SER A 424 -4.52 3.92 0.68
C SER A 424 -4.32 4.44 2.12
N ARG A 425 -5.27 4.26 3.06
CA ARG A 425 -5.19 4.75 4.43
C ARG A 425 -3.86 4.44 5.12
N GLY A 426 -3.29 5.42 5.80
CA GLY A 426 -2.00 5.31 6.51
C GLY A 426 -0.77 5.54 5.62
N PHE A 427 -0.92 5.46 4.29
CA PHE A 427 0.13 5.80 3.32
C PHE A 427 -0.17 7.10 2.57
N VAL A 428 -1.42 7.31 2.16
CA VAL A 428 -1.82 8.54 1.46
C VAL A 428 -2.12 9.64 2.46
N PRO A 429 -1.79 10.87 2.13
CA PRO A 429 -1.24 11.40 0.89
C PRO A 429 0.28 11.61 0.93
N GLN A 430 1.04 10.72 1.58
CA GLN A 430 2.49 10.85 1.68
C GLN A 430 3.11 10.87 0.28
N ALA A 431 3.81 11.95 -0.05
CA ALA A 431 4.49 12.11 -1.34
C ALA A 431 5.70 11.19 -1.44
N ILE A 432 6.03 10.80 -2.66
CA ILE A 432 7.25 10.09 -3.02
C ILE A 432 8.25 11.13 -3.52
N ASP A 433 9.42 11.18 -2.90
CA ASP A 433 10.54 12.00 -3.33
C ASP A 433 11.25 11.32 -4.50
N LEU A 434 11.23 11.94 -5.66
CA LEU A 434 11.81 11.41 -6.90
C LEU A 434 13.31 11.69 -7.01
N GLY A 435 13.88 12.50 -6.12
CA GLY A 435 15.26 12.93 -6.21
C GLY A 435 15.59 13.75 -7.48
N MET A 436 14.57 14.26 -8.18
CA MET A 436 14.68 15.12 -9.36
C MET A 436 13.52 16.07 -9.45
N GLU A 437 13.73 17.22 -10.08
CA GLU A 437 12.65 18.11 -10.47
C GLU A 437 11.78 17.46 -11.54
N VAL A 438 10.47 17.61 -11.39
CA VAL A 438 9.47 17.11 -12.34
C VAL A 438 8.50 18.23 -12.73
N ALA A 439 7.92 18.09 -13.90
CA ALA A 439 6.85 18.98 -14.35
C ALA A 439 5.58 18.77 -13.51
N GLU A 440 4.72 19.79 -13.44
CA GLU A 440 3.37 19.62 -12.88
C GLU A 440 2.52 18.84 -13.88
N ILE A 441 2.29 17.56 -13.57
CA ILE A 441 1.60 16.57 -14.41
C ILE A 441 0.43 15.99 -13.64
N LEU A 442 -0.66 15.74 -14.33
CA LEU A 442 -1.67 14.77 -13.95
C LEU A 442 -1.41 13.48 -14.72
N ALA A 443 -1.15 12.36 -14.03
CA ALA A 443 -1.09 11.03 -14.64
C ALA A 443 -2.29 10.22 -14.19
N CYS A 444 -3.11 9.74 -15.12
CA CYS A 444 -4.43 9.18 -14.85
C CYS A 444 -4.43 7.69 -14.47
N GLY A 445 -3.27 7.00 -14.55
CA GLY A 445 -3.17 5.57 -14.24
C GLY A 445 -3.77 4.64 -15.29
N GLY A 446 -4.09 3.42 -14.86
CA GLY A 446 -4.75 2.39 -15.68
C GLY A 446 -6.25 2.31 -15.44
N GLU A 447 -6.85 1.18 -15.81
CA GLU A 447 -8.27 0.89 -15.60
C GLU A 447 -8.50 0.16 -14.28
N LEU A 448 -7.77 -0.96 -14.05
CA LEU A 448 -7.92 -1.77 -12.84
C LEU A 448 -7.05 -1.22 -11.71
N LYS A 449 -7.53 -1.34 -10.47
CA LYS A 449 -6.81 -0.84 -9.27
C LYS A 449 -6.31 0.59 -9.41
N ASN A 450 -7.07 1.41 -10.13
CA ASN A 450 -6.67 2.76 -10.49
C ASN A 450 -6.17 3.58 -9.30
N THR A 451 -5.13 4.33 -9.57
CA THR A 451 -4.65 5.50 -8.83
C THR A 451 -4.26 6.55 -9.85
N PHE A 452 -4.37 7.81 -9.53
CA PHE A 452 -3.74 8.87 -10.31
C PHE A 452 -2.54 9.45 -9.55
N CYS A 453 -1.68 10.16 -10.27
CA CYS A 453 -0.52 10.84 -9.70
C CYS A 453 -0.53 12.33 -10.07
N LEU A 454 -0.30 13.18 -9.07
CA LEU A 454 0.03 14.60 -9.27
C LEU A 454 1.50 14.80 -8.96
N SER A 455 2.25 15.45 -9.85
CA SER A 455 3.66 15.76 -9.63
C SER A 455 3.88 17.27 -9.49
N LYS A 456 4.81 17.66 -8.59
CA LYS A 456 5.21 19.06 -8.37
C LYS A 456 6.59 19.14 -7.72
N GLY A 457 7.46 20.01 -8.25
CA GLY A 457 8.85 20.13 -7.80
C GLY A 457 9.56 18.81 -7.91
N ARG A 458 9.99 18.24 -6.79
CA ARG A 458 10.63 16.91 -6.75
C ARG A 458 9.71 15.77 -6.25
N TYR A 459 8.42 16.03 -6.08
CA TYR A 459 7.49 15.12 -5.43
C TYR A 459 6.45 14.57 -6.40
N ALA A 460 6.09 13.31 -6.17
CA ALA A 460 4.93 12.66 -6.77
C ALA A 460 3.95 12.29 -5.65
N VAL A 461 2.71 12.76 -5.77
CA VAL A 461 1.60 12.47 -4.85
C VAL A 461 0.65 11.53 -5.55
N LEU A 462 0.68 10.24 -5.18
CA LEU A 462 -0.31 9.28 -5.63
C LEU A 462 -1.58 9.43 -4.81
N SER A 463 -2.72 9.32 -5.49
CA SER A 463 -4.02 9.20 -4.83
C SER A 463 -4.09 7.94 -3.96
N GLN A 464 -5.09 7.86 -3.09
CA GLN A 464 -5.53 6.57 -2.57
C GLN A 464 -6.03 5.68 -3.71
N HIS A 465 -6.13 4.39 -3.42
CA HIS A 465 -6.78 3.45 -4.32
C HIS A 465 -8.18 3.95 -4.69
N ILE A 466 -8.39 4.21 -5.95
CA ILE A 466 -9.67 4.62 -6.52
C ILE A 466 -10.54 3.38 -6.78
N GLY A 467 -9.95 2.34 -7.35
CA GLY A 467 -10.61 1.10 -7.70
C GLY A 467 -10.64 0.86 -9.20
N ASP A 468 -11.50 -0.05 -9.63
CA ASP A 468 -11.62 -0.40 -11.03
C ASP A 468 -12.51 0.63 -11.74
N MET A 469 -11.96 1.32 -12.75
CA MET A 469 -12.60 2.42 -13.49
C MET A 469 -13.62 1.90 -14.51
N GLU A 470 -14.46 0.95 -14.10
CA GLU A 470 -15.46 0.30 -14.98
C GLU A 470 -16.88 0.86 -14.81
N ASN A 471 -17.09 1.73 -13.82
CA ASN A 471 -18.40 2.29 -13.51
C ASN A 471 -18.38 3.81 -13.24
N TYR A 472 -19.56 4.40 -13.26
CA TYR A 472 -19.74 5.85 -13.10
C TYR A 472 -19.37 6.32 -11.68
N GLU A 473 -19.68 5.54 -10.67
CA GLU A 473 -19.41 5.86 -9.26
C GLU A 473 -17.90 5.98 -8.99
N THR A 474 -17.12 5.10 -9.61
CA THR A 474 -15.64 5.15 -9.50
C THR A 474 -15.08 6.35 -10.26
N LEU A 475 -15.64 6.71 -11.43
CA LEU A 475 -15.24 7.92 -12.14
C LEU A 475 -15.53 9.19 -11.32
N VAL A 476 -16.71 9.29 -10.71
CA VAL A 476 -17.06 10.41 -9.81
C VAL A 476 -16.09 10.48 -8.64
N PHE A 477 -15.76 9.34 -8.04
CA PHE A 477 -14.79 9.29 -6.94
C PHE A 477 -13.38 9.72 -7.39
N PHE A 478 -12.97 9.36 -8.60
CA PHE A 478 -11.72 9.83 -9.20
C PHE A 478 -11.72 11.36 -9.32
N GLU A 479 -12.77 11.95 -9.89
CA GLU A 479 -12.90 13.40 -10.12
C GLU A 479 -12.93 14.20 -8.82
N GLU A 480 -13.70 13.74 -7.82
CA GLU A 480 -13.76 14.33 -6.47
C GLU A 480 -12.38 14.32 -5.79
N THR A 481 -11.72 13.16 -5.83
CA THR A 481 -10.39 12.99 -5.24
C THR A 481 -9.36 13.88 -5.94
N LEU A 482 -9.39 13.93 -7.26
CA LEU A 482 -8.50 14.78 -8.06
C LEU A 482 -8.68 16.25 -7.72
N ALA A 483 -9.91 16.75 -7.67
CA ALA A 483 -10.20 18.14 -7.32
C ALA A 483 -9.67 18.48 -5.92
N ASN A 484 -9.88 17.58 -4.96
CA ASN A 484 -9.42 17.75 -3.57
C ASN A 484 -7.88 17.73 -3.48
N LEU A 485 -7.19 16.80 -4.14
CA LEU A 485 -5.72 16.73 -4.09
C LEU A 485 -5.06 17.88 -4.87
N LYS A 486 -5.61 18.31 -6.01
CA LYS A 486 -5.14 19.52 -6.70
C LYS A 486 -5.21 20.73 -5.78
N LYS A 487 -6.34 20.91 -5.09
CA LYS A 487 -6.52 21.98 -4.11
C LYS A 487 -5.53 21.86 -2.96
N LEU A 488 -5.39 20.67 -2.35
CA LEU A 488 -4.57 20.42 -1.18
C LEU A 488 -3.07 20.65 -1.44
N PHE A 489 -2.57 20.21 -2.61
CA PHE A 489 -1.16 20.30 -2.99
C PHE A 489 -0.85 21.51 -3.90
N ARG A 490 -1.85 22.35 -4.19
CA ARG A 490 -1.67 23.51 -5.07
C ARG A 490 -1.01 23.14 -6.40
N VAL A 491 -1.43 22.02 -7.00
CA VAL A 491 -0.93 21.52 -8.29
C VAL A 491 -1.84 22.01 -9.41
N GLU A 492 -1.26 22.66 -10.40
CA GLU A 492 -1.92 23.05 -11.65
C GLU A 492 -1.22 22.36 -12.80
N PRO A 493 -1.69 21.17 -13.21
CA PRO A 493 -1.05 20.40 -14.26
C PRO A 493 -1.04 21.17 -15.59
N ARG A 494 0.07 21.11 -16.29
CA ARG A 494 0.21 21.62 -17.66
C ARG A 494 0.14 20.54 -18.73
N ALA A 495 0.21 19.29 -18.32
CA ALA A 495 0.01 18.13 -19.19
C ALA A 495 -0.73 17.02 -18.42
N VAL A 496 -1.39 16.14 -19.16
CA VAL A 496 -2.04 14.93 -18.66
C VAL A 496 -1.44 13.71 -19.36
N ALA A 497 -0.92 12.79 -18.54
CA ALA A 497 -0.42 11.50 -18.99
C ALA A 497 -1.49 10.42 -18.82
N HIS A 498 -1.60 9.52 -19.78
CA HIS A 498 -2.60 8.46 -19.82
C HIS A 498 -2.05 7.18 -20.46
N ASP A 499 -2.72 6.06 -20.21
CA ASP A 499 -2.44 4.80 -20.89
C ASP A 499 -2.78 4.89 -22.40
N LEU A 500 -2.15 4.03 -23.20
CA LEU A 500 -2.43 3.94 -24.64
C LEU A 500 -3.74 3.22 -24.96
N HIS A 501 -4.32 2.48 -24.01
CA HIS A 501 -5.57 1.75 -24.24
C HIS A 501 -6.74 2.71 -24.44
N PRO A 502 -7.37 2.74 -25.64
CA PRO A 502 -8.38 3.77 -25.98
C PRO A 502 -9.71 3.59 -25.23
N GLY A 503 -9.97 2.37 -24.75
CA GLY A 503 -11.22 2.02 -24.06
C GLY A 503 -11.23 2.32 -22.56
N TYR A 504 -10.07 2.59 -21.94
CA TYR A 504 -10.01 2.86 -20.51
C TYR A 504 -10.72 4.17 -20.14
N LEU A 505 -11.57 4.18 -19.12
CA LEU A 505 -12.22 5.40 -18.66
C LEU A 505 -11.21 6.43 -18.18
N SER A 506 -10.10 6.02 -17.56
CA SER A 506 -8.99 6.89 -17.18
C SER A 506 -8.36 7.59 -18.41
N THR A 507 -8.17 6.87 -19.51
CA THR A 507 -7.69 7.43 -20.78
C THR A 507 -8.71 8.37 -21.40
N GLN A 508 -9.98 7.97 -21.45
CA GLN A 508 -11.05 8.82 -21.98
C GLN A 508 -11.23 10.09 -21.18
N TYR A 509 -11.10 10.03 -19.84
CA TYR A 509 -11.07 11.20 -19.00
C TYR A 509 -9.91 12.14 -19.39
N ALA A 510 -8.68 11.61 -19.46
CA ALA A 510 -7.49 12.38 -19.80
C ALA A 510 -7.64 13.12 -21.14
N LEU A 511 -8.15 12.43 -22.15
CA LEU A 511 -8.33 13.01 -23.49
C LEU A 511 -9.37 14.14 -23.53
N ARG A 512 -10.33 14.16 -22.59
CA ARG A 512 -11.37 15.20 -22.48
C ARG A 512 -10.95 16.41 -21.66
N VAL A 513 -9.89 16.33 -20.84
CA VAL A 513 -9.42 17.48 -20.05
C VAL A 513 -9.00 18.60 -21.01
N PRO A 514 -9.61 19.81 -20.93
CA PRO A 514 -9.23 20.90 -21.83
C PRO A 514 -7.86 21.49 -21.49
N ASP A 515 -7.26 22.18 -22.45
CA ASP A 515 -6.09 23.05 -22.30
C ASP A 515 -4.82 22.39 -21.72
N LEU A 516 -4.76 21.06 -21.65
CA LEU A 516 -3.57 20.32 -21.23
C LEU A 516 -2.96 19.55 -22.42
N GLU A 517 -1.65 19.48 -22.48
CA GLU A 517 -0.94 18.59 -23.39
C GLU A 517 -1.24 17.13 -23.04
N LYS A 518 -1.62 16.30 -24.06
CA LYS A 518 -1.96 14.88 -23.88
C LYS A 518 -0.76 14.01 -24.19
N ILE A 519 -0.32 13.25 -23.21
CA ILE A 519 0.87 12.39 -23.34
C ILE A 519 0.45 10.94 -23.13
N GLY A 520 0.41 10.17 -24.23
CA GLY A 520 0.17 8.73 -24.19
C GLY A 520 1.43 7.98 -23.74
N VAL A 521 1.28 7.11 -22.77
CA VAL A 521 2.38 6.33 -22.19
C VAL A 521 2.09 4.83 -22.33
N GLN A 522 3.05 4.07 -22.85
CA GLN A 522 2.91 2.63 -22.98
C GLN A 522 2.90 1.97 -21.58
N HIS A 523 1.95 1.07 -21.35
CA HIS A 523 1.62 0.45 -20.07
C HIS A 523 2.83 -0.17 -19.35
N HIS A 524 3.56 -1.06 -20.02
CA HIS A 524 4.71 -1.77 -19.43
C HIS A 524 5.94 -0.88 -19.26
N HIS A 525 6.10 0.15 -20.10
CA HIS A 525 7.08 1.20 -19.87
C HIS A 525 6.76 1.99 -18.59
N ALA A 526 5.47 2.28 -18.34
CA ALA A 526 5.04 2.92 -17.09
C ALA A 526 5.34 2.05 -15.87
N HIS A 527 5.13 0.73 -15.92
CA HIS A 527 5.53 -0.20 -14.86
C HIS A 527 7.02 -0.11 -14.53
N ILE A 528 7.90 -0.15 -15.55
CA ILE A 528 9.34 -0.09 -15.34
C ILE A 528 9.77 1.30 -14.83
N ALA A 529 9.24 2.37 -15.43
CA ALA A 529 9.53 3.74 -15.01
C ALA A 529 9.06 4.02 -13.57
N SER A 530 7.94 3.42 -13.14
CA SER A 530 7.45 3.49 -11.75
C SER A 530 8.45 2.85 -10.77
N CYS A 531 8.94 1.65 -11.09
CA CYS A 531 9.96 0.98 -10.29
C CYS A 531 11.28 1.78 -10.26
N MET A 532 11.70 2.35 -11.37
CA MET A 532 12.87 3.22 -11.45
C MET A 532 12.71 4.47 -10.59
N ALA A 533 11.55 5.12 -10.65
CA ALA A 533 11.26 6.37 -9.95
C ALA A 533 11.28 6.19 -8.43
N GLU A 534 10.61 5.16 -7.94
CA GLU A 534 10.59 4.81 -6.52
C GLU A 534 11.99 4.53 -5.95
N ASN A 535 12.85 3.91 -6.77
CA ASN A 535 14.24 3.59 -6.42
C ASN A 535 15.26 4.67 -6.83
N SER A 536 14.79 5.85 -7.26
CA SER A 536 15.62 7.00 -7.67
C SER A 536 16.67 6.65 -8.76
N LEU A 537 16.34 5.74 -9.66
CA LEU A 537 17.25 5.29 -10.72
C LEU A 537 17.27 6.29 -11.89
N ARG A 538 18.44 6.37 -12.55
CA ARG A 538 18.66 7.15 -13.77
C ARG A 538 19.37 6.31 -14.83
N GLY A 539 19.12 6.65 -16.10
CA GLY A 539 19.68 5.95 -17.25
C GLY A 539 19.04 4.58 -17.46
N LYS A 540 19.53 3.85 -18.46
CA LYS A 540 18.92 2.60 -18.90
C LYS A 540 19.01 1.47 -17.87
N VAL A 541 17.94 0.67 -17.81
CA VAL A 541 17.79 -0.56 -17.01
C VAL A 541 17.28 -1.69 -17.90
N ILE A 542 17.49 -2.93 -17.47
CA ILE A 542 16.72 -4.07 -17.96
C ILE A 542 15.41 -4.08 -17.17
N GLY A 543 14.29 -3.86 -17.85
CA GLY A 543 12.96 -3.92 -17.27
C GLY A 543 12.30 -5.27 -17.56
N VAL A 544 11.84 -5.96 -16.52
CA VAL A 544 11.02 -7.16 -16.64
C VAL A 544 9.62 -6.78 -16.16
N ALA A 545 8.69 -6.65 -17.11
CA ALA A 545 7.32 -6.27 -16.84
C ALA A 545 6.41 -7.48 -17.08
N LEU A 546 6.04 -8.18 -15.99
CA LEU A 546 5.16 -9.35 -16.05
C LEU A 546 3.79 -9.02 -15.48
N ASP A 547 2.77 -9.09 -16.34
CA ASP A 547 1.44 -8.59 -15.98
C ASP A 547 0.31 -9.45 -16.55
N GLY A 548 -0.91 -9.12 -16.19
CA GLY A 548 -2.14 -9.73 -16.69
C GLY A 548 -2.48 -9.28 -18.09
N THR A 549 -2.52 -7.99 -18.33
CA THR A 549 -2.84 -7.38 -19.64
C THR A 549 -2.38 -5.92 -19.68
N GLY A 550 -1.83 -5.50 -20.81
CA GLY A 550 -1.56 -4.11 -21.14
C GLY A 550 -1.58 -3.90 -22.65
N TYR A 551 -1.89 -2.69 -23.11
CA TYR A 551 -2.00 -2.36 -24.52
C TYR A 551 -0.63 -2.24 -25.17
N GLY A 552 -0.35 -3.11 -26.13
CA GLY A 552 0.89 -3.13 -26.89
C GLY A 552 0.94 -2.05 -27.98
N THR A 553 2.13 -1.59 -28.34
CA THR A 553 2.32 -0.62 -29.45
C THR A 553 2.03 -1.25 -30.83
N ASP A 554 1.96 -2.55 -30.90
CA ASP A 554 1.59 -3.36 -32.07
C ASP A 554 0.08 -3.69 -32.11
N GLY A 555 -0.70 -3.17 -31.15
CA GLY A 555 -2.12 -3.41 -31.01
C GLY A 555 -2.46 -4.78 -30.42
N GLN A 556 -1.46 -5.54 -29.93
CA GLN A 556 -1.65 -6.82 -29.25
C GLN A 556 -1.74 -6.63 -27.72
N ILE A 557 -2.13 -7.70 -27.01
CA ILE A 557 -2.13 -7.71 -25.56
C ILE A 557 -0.75 -8.12 -25.05
N TRP A 558 -0.04 -7.18 -24.43
CA TRP A 558 1.23 -7.45 -23.78
C TRP A 558 1.03 -7.85 -22.32
N GLY A 559 2.09 -8.43 -21.71
CA GLY A 559 2.10 -8.80 -20.29
C GLY A 559 3.22 -9.75 -19.89
N GLY A 560 4.19 -9.98 -20.79
CA GLY A 560 5.38 -10.81 -20.53
C GLY A 560 6.62 -10.20 -21.18
N GLU A 561 7.01 -8.97 -20.76
CA GLU A 561 7.86 -8.09 -21.52
C GLU A 561 9.24 -7.92 -20.89
N PHE A 562 10.27 -7.94 -21.72
CA PHE A 562 11.65 -7.62 -21.37
C PHE A 562 12.09 -6.40 -22.16
N LEU A 563 12.28 -5.29 -21.43
CA LEU A 563 12.55 -3.97 -21.99
C LEU A 563 13.96 -3.51 -21.65
N VAL A 564 14.59 -2.78 -22.55
CA VAL A 564 15.68 -1.88 -22.20
C VAL A 564 15.10 -0.48 -22.17
N ALA A 565 15.01 0.12 -20.99
CA ALA A 565 14.22 1.32 -20.79
C ALA A 565 14.89 2.35 -19.89
N ASP A 566 14.57 3.62 -20.14
CA ASP A 566 14.76 4.75 -19.24
C ASP A 566 13.48 5.62 -19.26
N TYR A 567 13.47 6.79 -18.62
CA TYR A 567 12.29 7.67 -18.64
C TYR A 567 11.98 8.26 -20.02
N GLY A 568 12.96 8.29 -20.92
CA GLY A 568 12.81 8.89 -22.25
C GLY A 568 12.36 7.93 -23.34
N GLY A 569 12.28 6.61 -23.03
CA GLY A 569 11.85 5.62 -23.98
C GLY A 569 12.20 4.20 -23.57
N PHE A 570 11.79 3.26 -24.42
CA PHE A 570 12.07 1.84 -24.24
C PHE A 570 12.27 1.13 -25.58
N GLU A 571 13.00 0.02 -25.51
CA GLU A 571 13.13 -0.95 -26.58
C GLU A 571 12.63 -2.30 -26.07
N ARG A 572 11.65 -2.90 -26.76
CA ARG A 572 11.17 -4.26 -26.49
C ARG A 572 12.21 -5.25 -27.00
N ARG A 573 12.96 -5.89 -26.13
CA ARG A 573 14.11 -6.74 -26.48
C ARG A 573 13.76 -8.23 -26.45
N ALA A 574 12.76 -8.61 -25.65
CA ALA A 574 12.17 -9.95 -25.67
C ALA A 574 10.76 -9.92 -25.07
N HIS A 575 9.99 -10.95 -25.36
CA HIS A 575 8.65 -11.15 -24.84
C HIS A 575 8.27 -12.63 -24.79
N LEU A 576 7.22 -12.99 -24.04
CA LEU A 576 6.65 -14.32 -24.12
C LEU A 576 6.04 -14.54 -25.50
N ARG A 577 6.21 -15.75 -26.05
CA ARG A 577 5.63 -16.12 -27.33
C ARG A 577 4.14 -15.79 -27.37
N TYR A 578 3.71 -15.15 -28.45
CA TYR A 578 2.30 -14.82 -28.63
C TYR A 578 1.45 -16.08 -28.78
N VAL A 579 0.32 -16.10 -28.09
CA VAL A 579 -0.74 -17.10 -28.24
C VAL A 579 -2.08 -16.39 -28.49
N PRO A 580 -2.99 -16.99 -29.28
CA PRO A 580 -4.28 -16.39 -29.59
C PRO A 580 -5.22 -16.44 -28.38
N LEU A 581 -5.64 -15.30 -27.87
CA LEU A 581 -6.60 -15.15 -26.77
C LEU A 581 -8.00 -14.90 -27.33
N ALA A 582 -8.90 -15.88 -27.22
CA ALA A 582 -10.24 -15.81 -27.79
C ALA A 582 -11.31 -15.44 -26.76
N GLY A 583 -12.06 -14.32 -27.02
CA GLY A 583 -13.23 -13.94 -26.25
C GLY A 583 -13.08 -12.71 -25.36
N GLY A 584 -12.02 -11.92 -25.50
CA GLY A 584 -11.81 -10.68 -24.71
C GLY A 584 -11.87 -10.97 -23.20
N ASP A 585 -12.70 -10.21 -22.44
CA ASP A 585 -12.88 -10.37 -20.99
C ASP A 585 -13.28 -11.78 -20.55
N ALA A 586 -14.01 -12.52 -21.39
CA ALA A 586 -14.35 -13.91 -21.08
C ALA A 586 -13.09 -14.78 -20.98
N ALA A 587 -12.03 -14.49 -21.73
CA ALA A 587 -10.78 -15.24 -21.65
C ALA A 587 -10.00 -14.94 -20.35
N VAL A 588 -10.19 -13.76 -19.76
CA VAL A 588 -9.67 -13.43 -18.43
C VAL A 588 -10.44 -14.19 -17.33
N ARG A 589 -11.79 -14.22 -17.43
CA ARG A 589 -12.66 -14.85 -16.42
C ARG A 589 -12.72 -16.38 -16.52
N GLN A 590 -12.26 -16.97 -17.62
CA GLN A 590 -12.34 -18.39 -17.91
C GLN A 590 -10.96 -18.97 -18.29
N PRO A 591 -10.12 -19.33 -17.29
CA PRO A 591 -8.77 -19.89 -17.48
C PRO A 591 -8.67 -21.05 -18.49
N TRP A 592 -9.74 -21.81 -18.67
CA TRP A 592 -9.77 -22.87 -19.69
C TRP A 592 -9.63 -22.35 -21.13
N ARG A 593 -9.97 -21.08 -21.42
CA ARG A 593 -9.82 -20.50 -22.76
C ARG A 593 -8.36 -20.27 -23.14
N PRO A 594 -7.55 -19.53 -22.35
CA PRO A 594 -6.11 -19.48 -22.62
C PRO A 594 -5.47 -20.87 -22.56
N ALA A 595 -5.92 -21.79 -21.70
CA ALA A 595 -5.40 -23.15 -21.69
C ALA A 595 -5.61 -23.85 -23.04
N LEU A 596 -6.79 -23.74 -23.68
CA LEU A 596 -7.02 -24.27 -25.02
C LEU A 596 -6.08 -23.65 -26.06
N ALA A 597 -5.77 -22.36 -25.95
CA ALA A 597 -4.84 -21.70 -26.86
C ALA A 597 -3.42 -22.23 -26.72
N TYR A 598 -2.91 -22.35 -25.49
CA TYR A 598 -1.58 -22.93 -25.23
C TYR A 598 -1.48 -24.41 -25.64
N LEU A 599 -2.53 -25.21 -25.41
CA LEU A 599 -2.60 -26.59 -25.83
C LEU A 599 -2.62 -26.71 -27.38
N ALA A 600 -3.37 -25.85 -28.06
CA ALA A 600 -3.40 -25.80 -29.50
C ALA A 600 -2.06 -25.36 -30.12
N ASP A 601 -1.37 -24.40 -29.50
CA ASP A 601 -0.04 -23.93 -29.94
C ASP A 601 1.05 -25.01 -29.72
N SER A 602 0.95 -25.82 -28.66
CA SER A 602 1.94 -26.85 -28.32
C SER A 602 1.72 -28.17 -29.05
N PHE A 603 0.46 -28.57 -29.24
CA PHE A 603 0.13 -29.92 -29.78
C PHE A 603 -0.64 -29.90 -31.10
N GLY A 604 -0.98 -28.71 -31.61
CA GLY A 604 -1.83 -28.54 -32.79
C GLY A 604 -3.32 -28.41 -32.46
N ALA A 605 -4.05 -27.72 -33.34
CA ALA A 605 -5.45 -27.30 -33.12
C ALA A 605 -6.43 -28.49 -32.92
N GLY A 606 -6.12 -29.68 -33.42
CA GLY A 606 -6.97 -30.87 -33.29
C GLY A 606 -6.69 -31.76 -32.08
N ALA A 607 -5.73 -31.42 -31.25
CA ALA A 607 -5.33 -32.24 -30.08
C ALA A 607 -6.46 -32.34 -29.04
N GLU A 608 -6.71 -33.57 -28.54
CA GLU A 608 -7.72 -33.91 -27.55
C GLU A 608 -7.06 -34.49 -26.29
N PHE A 609 -7.56 -34.09 -25.12
CA PHE A 609 -6.99 -34.47 -23.81
C PHE A 609 -8.12 -34.87 -22.84
N PRO A 610 -8.81 -36.02 -23.04
CA PRO A 610 -9.96 -36.45 -22.22
C PRO A 610 -9.65 -36.54 -20.74
N GLU A 611 -8.37 -36.76 -20.38
CA GLU A 611 -7.87 -36.83 -19.01
C GLU A 611 -7.76 -35.50 -18.31
N LEU A 612 -7.72 -34.36 -19.02
CA LEU A 612 -7.67 -33.04 -18.39
C LEU A 612 -9.05 -32.59 -17.89
N ALA A 613 -9.09 -31.85 -16.79
CA ALA A 613 -10.30 -31.30 -16.21
C ALA A 613 -11.09 -30.44 -17.21
N ILE A 614 -10.44 -29.74 -18.11
CA ILE A 614 -11.05 -28.94 -19.19
C ILE A 614 -12.01 -29.80 -20.04
N TRP A 615 -11.65 -31.02 -20.33
CA TRP A 615 -12.49 -31.92 -21.13
C TRP A 615 -13.64 -32.53 -20.34
N ARG A 616 -13.50 -32.68 -19.04
CA ARG A 616 -14.54 -33.21 -18.15
C ARG A 616 -15.57 -32.16 -17.74
N GLU A 617 -15.11 -30.92 -17.51
CA GLU A 617 -15.93 -29.86 -16.91
C GLU A 617 -16.53 -28.90 -17.94
N ILE A 618 -15.82 -28.66 -19.06
CA ILE A 618 -16.28 -27.74 -20.10
C ILE A 618 -17.00 -28.49 -21.22
N PRO A 619 -18.25 -28.12 -21.51
CA PRO A 619 -19.03 -28.75 -22.60
C PRO A 619 -18.33 -28.71 -23.95
N GLU A 620 -18.44 -29.78 -24.71
CA GLU A 620 -17.75 -29.95 -26.01
C GLU A 620 -18.08 -28.80 -26.99
N ASN A 621 -19.34 -28.37 -27.05
CA ASN A 621 -19.77 -27.28 -27.92
C ASN A 621 -19.07 -25.96 -27.58
N GLN A 622 -18.79 -25.70 -26.30
CA GLN A 622 -18.05 -24.49 -25.88
C GLN A 622 -16.57 -24.61 -26.29
N ARG A 623 -15.94 -25.78 -26.08
CA ARG A 623 -14.56 -26.02 -26.55
C ARG A 623 -14.43 -25.87 -28.06
N LYS A 624 -15.38 -26.48 -28.83
CA LYS A 624 -15.43 -26.34 -30.30
C LYS A 624 -15.62 -24.89 -30.75
N LEU A 625 -16.48 -24.12 -30.07
CA LEU A 625 -16.68 -22.69 -30.33
C LEU A 625 -15.36 -21.92 -30.17
N VAL A 626 -14.68 -22.07 -29.04
CA VAL A 626 -13.44 -21.34 -28.76
C VAL A 626 -12.33 -21.72 -29.71
N ARG A 627 -12.19 -23.02 -30.06
CA ARG A 627 -11.25 -23.46 -31.09
C ARG A 627 -11.57 -22.88 -32.47
N GLY A 628 -12.86 -22.79 -32.81
CA GLY A 628 -13.30 -22.13 -34.03
C GLY A 628 -12.95 -20.65 -34.07
N MET A 629 -13.14 -19.95 -32.93
CA MET A 629 -12.75 -18.54 -32.77
C MET A 629 -11.23 -18.36 -32.99
N ILE A 630 -10.41 -19.21 -32.37
CA ILE A 630 -8.95 -19.21 -32.53
C ILE A 630 -8.55 -19.45 -34.00
N ALA A 631 -9.10 -20.48 -34.61
CA ALA A 631 -8.75 -20.87 -36.01
C ALA A 631 -9.16 -19.80 -37.05
N GLN A 632 -10.30 -19.15 -36.83
CA GLN A 632 -10.84 -18.13 -37.74
C GLN A 632 -10.49 -16.70 -37.34
N ARG A 633 -9.75 -16.50 -36.25
CA ARG A 633 -9.38 -15.19 -35.69
C ARG A 633 -10.60 -14.28 -35.39
N VAL A 634 -11.73 -14.88 -34.99
CA VAL A 634 -12.94 -14.15 -34.63
C VAL A 634 -12.92 -13.80 -33.14
N ASN A 635 -13.02 -12.53 -32.82
CA ASN A 635 -12.89 -12.00 -31.44
C ASN A 635 -11.68 -12.59 -30.71
N THR A 636 -10.55 -12.59 -31.41
CA THR A 636 -9.30 -13.22 -30.98
C THR A 636 -8.16 -12.24 -31.24
N ILE A 637 -7.38 -11.95 -30.19
CA ILE A 637 -6.21 -11.09 -30.23
C ILE A 637 -5.01 -11.87 -29.70
N ASP A 638 -3.82 -11.61 -30.21
CA ASP A 638 -2.61 -12.29 -29.74
C ASP A 638 -2.16 -11.68 -28.40
N THR A 639 -1.62 -12.54 -27.52
CA THR A 639 -1.15 -12.10 -26.21
C THR A 639 0.19 -12.72 -25.83
N SER A 640 1.07 -11.90 -25.25
CA SER A 640 2.30 -12.30 -24.55
C SER A 640 2.12 -12.34 -23.02
N SER A 641 0.89 -12.30 -22.51
CA SER A 641 0.58 -12.16 -21.08
C SER A 641 1.12 -13.31 -20.23
N CYS A 642 1.93 -12.98 -19.24
CA CYS A 642 2.38 -13.91 -18.21
C CYS A 642 1.21 -14.33 -17.30
N GLY A 643 0.30 -13.42 -16.95
CA GLY A 643 -0.91 -13.75 -16.18
C GLY A 643 -1.78 -14.81 -16.88
N ARG A 644 -1.96 -14.69 -18.19
CA ARG A 644 -2.72 -15.71 -18.97
C ARG A 644 -2.01 -17.04 -19.06
N LEU A 645 -0.67 -17.05 -19.04
CA LEU A 645 0.10 -18.30 -18.96
C LEU A 645 -0.13 -18.99 -17.61
N PHE A 646 -0.13 -18.24 -16.48
CA PHE A 646 -0.47 -18.77 -15.15
C PHE A 646 -1.89 -19.33 -15.12
N ASP A 647 -2.87 -18.61 -15.66
CA ASP A 647 -4.25 -19.08 -15.74
C ASP A 647 -4.37 -20.36 -16.55
N ALA A 648 -3.67 -20.45 -17.68
CA ALA A 648 -3.66 -21.65 -18.53
C ALA A 648 -3.11 -22.86 -17.78
N VAL A 649 -1.99 -22.72 -17.07
CA VAL A 649 -1.40 -23.81 -16.28
C VAL A 649 -2.33 -24.23 -15.15
N ALA A 650 -2.94 -23.27 -14.42
CA ALA A 650 -3.91 -23.57 -13.38
C ALA A 650 -5.11 -24.38 -13.92
N ALA A 651 -5.60 -24.05 -15.12
CA ALA A 651 -6.68 -24.82 -15.76
C ALA A 651 -6.24 -26.22 -16.22
N ILE A 652 -5.03 -26.36 -16.79
CA ILE A 652 -4.47 -27.64 -17.24
C ILE A 652 -4.29 -28.61 -16.07
N VAL A 653 -3.78 -28.13 -14.92
CA VAL A 653 -3.62 -28.97 -13.72
C VAL A 653 -4.95 -29.26 -13.01
N GLY A 654 -6.06 -28.71 -13.49
CA GLY A 654 -7.39 -28.97 -12.94
C GLY A 654 -7.74 -28.16 -11.70
N LEU A 655 -7.02 -27.06 -11.43
CA LEU A 655 -7.23 -26.26 -10.24
C LEU A 655 -8.44 -25.32 -10.39
N ARG A 656 -8.55 -24.61 -11.53
CA ARG A 656 -9.59 -23.61 -11.73
C ARG A 656 -9.96 -23.45 -13.22
N GLN A 657 -11.24 -23.58 -13.55
CA GLN A 657 -11.73 -23.36 -14.92
C GLN A 657 -12.43 -22.00 -15.08
N GLN A 658 -12.93 -21.45 -13.97
CA GLN A 658 -13.59 -20.14 -13.94
C GLN A 658 -13.17 -19.37 -12.67
N ILE A 659 -12.90 -18.08 -12.81
CA ILE A 659 -12.50 -17.20 -11.70
C ILE A 659 -13.59 -16.17 -11.40
N ASN A 660 -13.59 -15.68 -10.16
CA ASN A 660 -14.54 -14.71 -9.62
C ASN A 660 -13.88 -13.38 -9.22
N PHE A 661 -12.55 -13.32 -9.29
CA PHE A 661 -11.77 -12.08 -9.08
C PHE A 661 -10.43 -12.21 -9.82
N GLU A 662 -9.86 -11.07 -10.15
CA GLU A 662 -8.60 -10.95 -10.90
C GLU A 662 -7.45 -11.69 -10.23
N GLY A 663 -6.69 -12.47 -11.01
CA GLY A 663 -5.51 -13.23 -10.56
C GLY A 663 -5.83 -14.44 -9.68
N GLN A 664 -7.11 -14.83 -9.50
CA GLN A 664 -7.50 -15.94 -8.62
C GLN A 664 -6.78 -17.25 -8.97
N ALA A 665 -6.75 -17.64 -10.24
CA ALA A 665 -6.13 -18.89 -10.66
C ALA A 665 -4.62 -18.89 -10.40
N ALA A 666 -3.95 -17.76 -10.64
CA ALA A 666 -2.52 -17.60 -10.37
C ALA A 666 -2.20 -17.62 -8.85
N ILE A 667 -3.04 -17.00 -8.02
CA ILE A 667 -2.92 -17.00 -6.55
C ILE A 667 -3.11 -18.43 -6.01
N GLU A 668 -4.12 -19.16 -6.48
CA GLU A 668 -4.36 -20.53 -6.06
C GLU A 668 -3.22 -21.45 -6.53
N LEU A 669 -2.64 -21.23 -7.73
CA LEU A 669 -1.47 -21.97 -8.20
C LEU A 669 -0.21 -21.69 -7.36
N GLU A 670 -0.02 -20.42 -6.90
CA GLU A 670 1.03 -20.06 -5.92
C GLU A 670 0.82 -20.80 -4.60
N THR A 671 -0.43 -20.76 -4.09
CA THR A 671 -0.81 -21.35 -2.80
C THR A 671 -0.48 -22.85 -2.75
N ILE A 672 -0.82 -23.61 -3.79
CA ILE A 672 -0.59 -25.05 -3.79
C ILE A 672 0.84 -25.47 -4.11
N ALA A 673 1.69 -24.56 -4.66
CA ALA A 673 3.03 -24.90 -5.11
C ALA A 673 3.89 -25.47 -3.97
N ALA A 674 4.36 -26.71 -4.14
CA ALA A 674 5.12 -27.44 -3.13
C ALA A 674 6.46 -26.76 -2.80
N ASP A 675 6.86 -26.81 -1.52
CA ASP A 675 8.19 -26.39 -1.10
C ASP A 675 9.24 -27.48 -1.39
N GLY A 676 10.52 -27.09 -1.51
CA GLY A 676 11.65 -28.02 -1.71
C GLY A 676 11.82 -28.56 -3.14
N VAL A 677 10.97 -28.19 -4.09
CA VAL A 677 11.13 -28.51 -5.51
C VAL A 677 12.10 -27.53 -6.15
N ALA A 678 13.23 -28.05 -6.67
CA ALA A 678 14.31 -27.23 -7.23
C ALA A 678 14.35 -27.23 -8.77
N ASP A 679 13.81 -28.25 -9.41
CA ASP A 679 13.81 -28.40 -10.86
C ASP A 679 12.67 -27.61 -11.52
N GLY A 680 12.86 -27.28 -12.80
CA GLY A 680 11.88 -26.62 -13.67
C GLY A 680 11.64 -27.42 -14.96
N TYR A 681 10.77 -26.90 -15.80
CA TYR A 681 10.49 -27.44 -17.13
C TYR A 681 11.40 -26.81 -18.19
N PRO A 682 11.66 -27.49 -19.29
CA PRO A 682 12.37 -26.92 -20.44
C PRO A 682 11.54 -25.79 -21.06
N PHE A 683 12.22 -24.75 -21.52
CA PHE A 683 11.68 -23.67 -22.35
C PHE A 683 12.69 -23.35 -23.48
N ALA A 684 12.26 -22.69 -24.53
CA ALA A 684 13.15 -22.26 -25.59
C ALA A 684 13.23 -20.74 -25.70
N LEU A 685 14.33 -20.21 -26.20
CA LEU A 685 14.53 -18.80 -26.49
C LEU A 685 14.86 -18.65 -27.99
N GLU A 686 13.87 -18.16 -28.74
CA GLU A 686 13.94 -17.97 -30.20
C GLU A 686 13.99 -16.47 -30.49
N ALA A 687 15.12 -15.96 -30.95
CA ALA A 687 15.37 -14.54 -31.22
C ALA A 687 14.95 -13.66 -30.02
N ASP A 688 13.78 -13.01 -30.09
CA ASP A 688 13.20 -12.13 -29.09
C ASP A 688 12.00 -12.79 -28.35
N SER A 689 11.76 -14.09 -28.57
CA SER A 689 10.60 -14.81 -28.01
C SER A 689 11.00 -15.86 -27.00
N VAL A 690 10.33 -15.87 -25.84
CA VAL A 690 10.40 -16.92 -24.80
C VAL A 690 9.27 -17.91 -25.06
N ASP A 691 9.62 -19.14 -25.44
CA ASP A 691 8.68 -20.19 -25.84
C ASP A 691 8.49 -21.22 -24.72
N PHE A 692 7.28 -21.29 -24.18
CA PHE A 692 6.88 -22.24 -23.13
C PHE A 692 6.21 -23.52 -23.66
N ARG A 693 6.14 -23.76 -24.98
CA ARG A 693 5.56 -25.01 -25.52
C ARG A 693 6.21 -26.26 -24.94
N PRO A 694 7.56 -26.34 -24.79
CA PRO A 694 8.19 -27.52 -24.18
C PRO A 694 7.76 -27.72 -22.71
N ALA A 695 7.53 -26.63 -21.97
CA ALA A 695 7.01 -26.68 -20.59
C ALA A 695 5.56 -27.20 -20.58
N ILE A 696 4.69 -26.66 -21.44
CA ILE A 696 3.28 -27.12 -21.55
C ILE A 696 3.20 -28.60 -21.90
N GLU A 697 4.02 -29.06 -22.83
CA GLU A 697 4.09 -30.49 -23.22
C GLU A 697 4.45 -31.37 -22.01
N ARG A 698 5.44 -30.97 -21.23
CA ARG A 698 5.85 -31.72 -20.03
C ARG A 698 4.79 -31.67 -18.94
N ILE A 699 4.15 -30.50 -18.71
CA ILE A 699 3.04 -30.36 -17.74
C ILE A 699 1.90 -31.33 -18.12
N VAL A 700 1.47 -31.36 -19.39
CA VAL A 700 0.42 -32.27 -19.84
C VAL A 700 0.83 -33.74 -19.64
N ALA A 701 2.07 -34.09 -19.96
CA ALA A 701 2.58 -35.46 -19.75
C ALA A 701 2.58 -35.84 -18.25
N GLU A 702 2.94 -34.94 -17.38
CA GLU A 702 2.96 -35.14 -15.92
C GLU A 702 1.54 -35.25 -15.34
N VAL A 703 0.60 -34.39 -15.79
CA VAL A 703 -0.81 -34.52 -15.39
C VAL A 703 -1.36 -35.92 -15.80
N ARG A 704 -1.05 -36.37 -16.99
CA ARG A 704 -1.39 -37.74 -17.49
C ARG A 704 -0.78 -38.84 -16.63
N ALA A 705 0.45 -38.63 -16.17
CA ALA A 705 1.15 -39.58 -15.31
C ALA A 705 0.66 -39.55 -13.85
N GLY A 706 -0.28 -38.68 -13.51
CA GLY A 706 -0.82 -38.53 -12.16
C GLY A 706 0.13 -37.78 -11.19
N MET A 707 1.07 -36.97 -11.70
CA MET A 707 1.92 -36.13 -10.88
C MET A 707 1.06 -35.16 -10.06
N PRO A 708 1.33 -35.00 -8.74
CA PRO A 708 0.57 -34.07 -7.91
C PRO A 708 0.67 -32.62 -8.40
N ALA A 709 -0.46 -31.93 -8.51
CA ALA A 709 -0.54 -30.53 -8.96
C ALA A 709 0.39 -29.58 -8.17
N PRO A 710 0.63 -29.75 -6.84
CA PRO A 710 1.61 -28.96 -6.10
C PRO A 710 3.04 -29.00 -6.64
N VAL A 711 3.49 -30.18 -7.10
CA VAL A 711 4.83 -30.36 -7.70
C VAL A 711 4.90 -29.67 -9.05
N ILE A 712 3.87 -29.85 -9.89
CA ILE A 712 3.76 -29.19 -11.19
C ILE A 712 3.76 -27.67 -11.03
N ALA A 713 2.98 -27.15 -10.09
CA ALA A 713 2.93 -25.72 -9.78
C ALA A 713 4.31 -25.18 -9.38
N ALA A 714 5.04 -25.89 -8.51
CA ALA A 714 6.38 -25.46 -8.07
C ALA A 714 7.39 -25.46 -9.25
N ARG A 715 7.41 -26.52 -10.07
CA ARG A 715 8.25 -26.59 -11.29
C ARG A 715 7.93 -25.48 -12.27
N PHE A 716 6.66 -25.16 -12.46
CA PHE A 716 6.24 -24.06 -13.33
C PHE A 716 6.75 -22.71 -12.83
N HIS A 717 6.63 -22.41 -11.53
CA HIS A 717 7.20 -21.18 -10.95
C HIS A 717 8.73 -21.12 -11.15
N ASN A 718 9.44 -22.23 -10.97
CA ASN A 718 10.88 -22.31 -11.24
C ASN A 718 11.18 -22.00 -12.71
N THR A 719 10.42 -22.58 -13.65
CA THR A 719 10.59 -22.37 -15.09
C THR A 719 10.45 -20.90 -15.48
N VAL A 720 9.42 -20.21 -14.98
CA VAL A 720 9.22 -18.78 -15.26
C VAL A 720 10.37 -17.96 -14.67
N ALA A 721 10.82 -18.27 -13.45
CA ALA A 721 11.95 -17.59 -12.83
C ALA A 721 13.26 -17.83 -13.59
N GLU A 722 13.51 -19.06 -14.08
CA GLU A 722 14.69 -19.38 -14.89
C GLU A 722 14.66 -18.64 -16.24
N ALA A 723 13.49 -18.53 -16.87
CA ALA A 723 13.32 -17.77 -18.10
C ALA A 723 13.65 -16.28 -17.90
N ILE A 724 13.19 -15.67 -16.80
CA ILE A 724 13.55 -14.28 -16.42
C ILE A 724 15.07 -14.14 -16.32
N VAL A 725 15.73 -15.05 -15.60
CA VAL A 725 17.17 -15.00 -15.36
C VAL A 725 17.95 -15.14 -16.66
N GLU A 726 17.56 -16.08 -17.52
CA GLU A 726 18.26 -16.34 -18.77
C GLU A 726 18.12 -15.19 -19.78
N VAL A 727 16.91 -14.59 -19.90
CA VAL A 727 16.71 -13.42 -20.76
C VAL A 727 17.55 -12.24 -20.24
N CYS A 728 17.52 -11.96 -18.92
CA CYS A 728 18.34 -10.90 -18.33
C CYS A 728 19.85 -11.13 -18.58
N ARG A 729 20.30 -12.39 -18.48
CA ARG A 729 21.72 -12.76 -18.78
C ARG A 729 22.08 -12.45 -20.23
N ARG A 730 21.21 -12.78 -21.21
CA ARG A 730 21.41 -12.45 -22.63
C ARG A 730 21.43 -10.94 -22.86
N LEU A 731 20.47 -10.20 -22.27
CA LEU A 731 20.43 -8.73 -22.38
C LEU A 731 21.65 -8.07 -21.75
N HIS A 732 22.14 -8.57 -20.61
CA HIS A 732 23.40 -8.09 -20.02
C HIS A 732 24.58 -8.28 -20.97
N ALA A 733 24.68 -9.43 -21.64
CA ALA A 733 25.77 -9.69 -22.58
C ALA A 733 25.74 -8.73 -23.78
N GLN A 734 24.56 -8.34 -24.25
CA GLN A 734 24.34 -7.45 -25.39
C GLN A 734 24.50 -5.95 -25.00
N GLU A 735 23.82 -5.51 -23.93
CA GLU A 735 23.64 -4.12 -23.57
C GLU A 735 24.63 -3.63 -22.50
N LYS A 736 25.36 -4.55 -21.85
CA LYS A 736 26.27 -4.28 -20.72
C LYS A 736 25.55 -3.64 -19.50
N LEU A 737 24.24 -3.86 -19.37
CA LEU A 737 23.43 -3.40 -18.25
C LEU A 737 23.39 -4.47 -17.15
N ASN A 738 23.58 -4.07 -15.90
CA ASN A 738 23.49 -4.95 -14.72
C ASN A 738 22.41 -4.54 -13.72
N ARG A 739 21.60 -3.50 -14.05
CA ARG A 739 20.46 -3.07 -13.25
C ARG A 739 19.18 -3.66 -13.83
N VAL A 740 18.43 -4.40 -13.01
CA VAL A 740 17.17 -5.04 -13.38
C VAL A 740 16.05 -4.46 -12.53
N CYS A 741 14.96 -4.00 -13.15
CA CYS A 741 13.72 -3.60 -12.51
C CYS A 741 12.66 -4.67 -12.75
N LEU A 742 12.05 -5.20 -11.68
CA LEU A 742 10.93 -6.15 -11.74
C LEU A 742 9.64 -5.42 -11.38
N SER A 743 8.65 -5.43 -12.29
CA SER A 743 7.36 -4.77 -12.11
C SER A 743 6.26 -5.52 -12.86
N GLY A 744 5.00 -5.14 -12.63
CA GLY A 744 3.81 -5.82 -13.13
C GLY A 744 3.13 -6.68 -12.06
N GLY A 745 1.82 -6.88 -12.21
CA GLY A 745 0.96 -7.56 -11.24
C GLY A 745 1.39 -8.99 -10.91
N THR A 746 2.06 -9.68 -11.83
CA THR A 746 2.56 -11.05 -11.63
C THR A 746 3.62 -11.13 -10.52
N PHE A 747 4.38 -10.06 -10.26
CA PHE A 747 5.36 -10.03 -9.16
C PHE A 747 4.75 -9.84 -7.76
N GLN A 748 3.43 -9.83 -7.63
CA GLN A 748 2.76 -10.05 -6.35
C GLN A 748 2.86 -11.52 -5.89
N ASN A 749 3.18 -12.45 -6.80
CA ASN A 749 3.49 -13.84 -6.51
C ASN A 749 4.87 -13.94 -5.85
N MET A 750 4.88 -14.22 -4.53
CA MET A 750 6.12 -14.23 -3.74
C MET A 750 7.03 -15.40 -4.06
N LYS A 751 6.46 -16.56 -4.46
CA LYS A 751 7.28 -17.72 -4.85
C LYS A 751 8.04 -17.43 -6.14
N LEU A 752 7.41 -16.80 -7.12
CA LEU A 752 8.07 -16.33 -8.35
C LEU A 752 9.11 -15.26 -8.05
N LEU A 753 8.71 -14.21 -7.29
CA LEU A 753 9.59 -13.09 -6.97
C LEU A 753 10.85 -13.56 -6.24
N ALA A 754 10.72 -14.40 -5.21
CA ALA A 754 11.85 -14.92 -4.45
C ALA A 754 12.84 -15.70 -5.32
N ARG A 755 12.34 -16.57 -6.23
CA ARG A 755 13.15 -17.36 -7.14
C ARG A 755 13.86 -16.49 -8.18
N ALA A 756 13.15 -15.54 -8.78
CA ALA A 756 13.72 -14.62 -9.76
C ALA A 756 14.83 -13.76 -9.13
N LEU A 757 14.60 -13.21 -7.93
CA LEU A 757 15.59 -12.44 -7.19
C LEU A 757 16.83 -13.27 -6.85
N ALA A 758 16.66 -14.47 -6.32
CA ALA A 758 17.77 -15.35 -5.99
C ALA A 758 18.59 -15.72 -7.24
N GLY A 759 17.93 -15.99 -8.37
CA GLY A 759 18.58 -16.31 -9.64
C GLY A 759 19.37 -15.14 -10.21
N LEU A 760 18.77 -13.95 -10.26
CA LEU A 760 19.42 -12.72 -10.77
C LEU A 760 20.60 -12.29 -9.90
N ARG A 761 20.46 -12.33 -8.58
CA ARG A 761 21.53 -11.95 -7.64
C ARG A 761 22.74 -12.90 -7.71
N ARG A 762 22.54 -14.20 -8.00
CA ARG A 762 23.62 -15.16 -8.27
C ARG A 762 24.47 -14.80 -9.49
N LEU A 763 23.93 -14.01 -10.41
CA LEU A 763 24.61 -13.48 -11.59
C LEU A 763 25.07 -12.02 -11.41
N ASP A 764 25.16 -11.54 -10.15
CA ASP A 764 25.61 -10.19 -9.77
C ASP A 764 24.77 -9.04 -10.32
N PHE A 765 23.50 -9.29 -10.68
CA PHE A 765 22.58 -8.22 -11.02
C PHE A 765 22.18 -7.41 -9.79
N LYS A 766 22.08 -6.08 -9.96
CA LYS A 766 21.45 -5.17 -9.04
C LYS A 766 19.95 -5.14 -9.34
N VAL A 767 19.16 -5.82 -8.53
CA VAL A 767 17.72 -5.98 -8.77
C VAL A 767 16.95 -4.99 -7.91
N PHE A 768 16.01 -4.28 -8.54
CA PHE A 768 15.13 -3.29 -7.94
C PHE A 768 13.69 -3.76 -8.05
N ILE A 769 12.94 -3.63 -6.98
CA ILE A 769 11.54 -4.01 -6.88
C ILE A 769 10.78 -2.94 -6.09
N HIS A 770 9.46 -2.98 -6.14
CA HIS A 770 8.60 -2.03 -5.45
C HIS A 770 8.55 -2.25 -3.94
N ALA A 771 8.38 -1.15 -3.17
CA ALA A 771 8.12 -1.14 -1.75
C ALA A 771 7.03 -0.13 -1.36
N GLN A 772 7.16 1.14 -1.82
CA GLN A 772 6.24 2.23 -1.48
C GLN A 772 5.03 2.30 -2.42
N VAL A 773 5.19 1.78 -3.63
CA VAL A 773 4.18 1.78 -4.69
C VAL A 773 3.83 0.33 -5.03
N PRO A 774 2.57 0.01 -5.35
CA PRO A 774 2.22 -1.33 -5.80
C PRO A 774 2.96 -1.72 -7.09
N PRO A 775 3.39 -2.99 -7.27
CA PRO A 775 3.93 -3.47 -8.53
C PRO A 775 2.87 -3.62 -9.63
N ASN A 776 1.57 -3.68 -9.26
CA ASN A 776 0.43 -3.76 -10.18
C ASN A 776 0.02 -2.38 -10.69
N ASP A 777 -1.09 -2.28 -11.42
CA ASP A 777 -1.58 -1.05 -12.06
C ASP A 777 -1.78 0.12 -11.10
N GLY A 778 -1.97 -0.14 -9.79
CA GLY A 778 -1.97 0.91 -8.77
C GLY A 778 -0.65 1.69 -8.65
N GLY A 779 0.41 1.27 -9.35
CA GLY A 779 1.71 1.95 -9.39
C GLY A 779 2.03 2.68 -10.69
N ILE A 780 1.32 2.41 -11.79
CA ILE A 780 1.72 2.91 -13.13
C ILE A 780 1.59 4.44 -13.27
N ALA A 781 0.69 5.08 -12.54
CA ALA A 781 0.54 6.53 -12.58
C ALA A 781 1.85 7.27 -12.20
N LEU A 782 2.65 6.70 -11.31
CA LEU A 782 3.98 7.22 -10.99
C LEU A 782 4.91 7.18 -12.22
N GLY A 783 4.93 6.05 -12.91
CA GLY A 783 5.72 5.88 -14.14
C GLY A 783 5.27 6.82 -15.27
N GLN A 784 3.95 6.95 -15.45
CA GLN A 784 3.38 7.90 -16.41
C GLN A 784 3.84 9.33 -16.13
N ALA A 785 3.84 9.77 -14.87
CA ALA A 785 4.24 11.12 -14.48
C ALA A 785 5.72 11.42 -14.80
N VAL A 786 6.62 10.48 -14.52
CA VAL A 786 8.06 10.70 -14.79
C VAL A 786 8.41 10.61 -16.28
N ILE A 787 7.73 9.72 -17.03
CA ILE A 787 7.88 9.65 -18.50
C ILE A 787 7.38 10.93 -19.14
N ALA A 788 6.19 11.40 -18.77
CA ALA A 788 5.64 12.65 -19.29
C ALA A 788 6.55 13.86 -18.99
N THR A 789 7.13 13.91 -17.79
CA THR A 789 8.12 14.93 -17.43
C THR A 789 9.33 14.91 -18.37
N GLU A 790 9.84 13.73 -18.70
CA GLU A 790 10.99 13.59 -19.57
C GLU A 790 10.64 13.95 -21.04
N ILE A 791 9.47 13.59 -21.52
CA ILE A 791 8.96 13.99 -22.84
C ILE A 791 8.89 15.52 -22.96
N LEU A 792 8.29 16.19 -21.95
CA LEU A 792 8.21 17.67 -21.92
C LEU A 792 9.57 18.38 -21.82
N ARG A 793 10.61 17.70 -21.34
CA ARG A 793 11.98 18.26 -21.31
C ARG A 793 12.70 18.20 -22.63
N ARG A 794 12.32 17.24 -23.49
CA ARG A 794 12.95 17.01 -24.80
C ARG A 794 12.28 17.78 -25.94
N GLY A 795 10.98 18.07 -25.79
CA GLY A 795 10.20 18.89 -26.71
C GLY A 795 10.31 20.36 -26.37
#